data_265ce62a70502851694bda866a67b44c
#
_entry.id   265ce62a70502851694bda866a67b44c
#
_cell.length_a   1.000
_cell.length_b   1.000
_cell.length_c   1.000
_cell.angle_alpha   90.00
_cell.angle_beta   90.00
_cell.angle_gamma   90.00
#
_symmetry.space_group_name_H-M   'P 1'
#
loop_
_entity.id
_entity.type
_entity.pdbx_description
1 polymer ?
#
loop_
_entity_poly.entity_id
_entity_poly.type
_entity_poly.pdbx_seq_one_letter_code
_entity_poly.pdbx_strand_id
1 'polypeptide(L)'
;MKSFSRLSLAIFLFITVSGFCKSAVRADNVKSPVRTGYISLDGQFVSKGNPVGADGEIHKVNIPLLHLIPAKSGMHKGTVLLIPGGGYETLKVRNECLVTAKFLNAEKFDVAILEHHLASGFQTRDLALTDALKAFKLLKNNKKLLGLCSDRLVMMGFSSGGHLAARVVQRLNKKEQPEGLILISPSYLNETAAGTVYPAALPPLEPAARLLTIVPDNGDKSWVKSCEEYTKTWIGYDGIASFYSQKENAYVCGKDTIPMDGKFKLSGILRKFLETKPEPQKVNQNPAAVSVEGYSPKRHAAKLALVAKEKYDLIMIGNSITNRLENPQYQSVWNQFYAPRKALNLGFSGYRTENLIWNIQNGELEGQSPKVAVLEIGTNNIDEKNYPTRHTAGQLAGGIEAIVKLLREKLPETKIILLRCFPGCYGGPNPTSHRLILERASDIVSKIADGKHVFYCDVNHVFLNIDGAINHDMMGDWLHPTPAGAKAWAQAMEPLLSELMGDKSLDTDIPSNTAIVPVSKLENDSYDWWVRHSDVLSMKDSINPEIVLIGNSITHFWGGLPQLKYANGQIRIPNGPKTWNSLFGNHRVLNLGFGWDRTQNVLWRLDHGELDGLHPKTIIIHIGTNNTSQTENARMNTAPEIVEGIRAICMRVRSKVPGAKIVLMSVFPREESATHPRRILINEINKLLDVFAKENNITLLNIGPKMLSADGTLSKEIAPDYCHPSEKGYKIWADAIQPFVNEP
;
A
#
# COMPACT_ATOMS: atom_id res chain seq x y z
N MET A 1 -51.36 -36.33 -10.92
CA MET A 1 -51.58 -37.73 -10.50
C MET A 1 -50.40 -38.16 -9.67
N LYS A 2 -50.70 -38.36 -8.37
CA LYS A 2 -50.12 -39.33 -7.42
C LYS A 2 -48.61 -39.38 -7.31
N SER A 3 -47.96 -38.93 -6.26
CA SER A 3 -48.08 -39.17 -4.79
C SER A 3 -47.20 -40.34 -4.30
N PHE A 4 -46.61 -40.06 -3.13
CA PHE A 4 -46.08 -41.01 -2.11
C PHE A 4 -44.61 -41.43 -2.28
N SER A 5 -43.82 -41.46 -1.30
CA SER A 5 -43.76 -41.14 0.14
C SER A 5 -42.65 -42.00 0.77
N ARG A 6 -41.93 -41.42 1.69
CA ARG A 6 -41.48 -41.97 3.01
C ARG A 6 -40.66 -43.27 3.03
N LEU A 7 -39.65 -43.33 3.77
CA LEU A 7 -39.38 -43.54 5.18
C LEU A 7 -38.15 -44.43 5.36
N SER A 8 -37.23 -43.97 6.15
CA SER A 8 -36.80 -44.51 7.46
C SER A 8 -35.69 -45.56 7.53
N LEU A 9 -34.85 -45.24 8.45
CA LEU A 9 -34.30 -45.96 9.64
C LEU A 9 -32.92 -46.61 9.48
N ALA A 10 -31.96 -45.96 10.07
CA ALA A 10 -31.16 -46.32 11.24
C ALA A 10 -30.80 -47.79 11.45
N ILE A 11 -29.53 -48.07 11.80
CA ILE A 11 -29.10 -48.83 12.98
C ILE A 11 -27.58 -49.00 13.01
N PHE A 12 -26.98 -48.44 14.04
CA PHE A 12 -25.86 -48.87 14.89
C PHE A 12 -24.91 -49.98 14.38
N LEU A 13 -23.60 -49.69 14.46
CA LEU A 13 -22.67 -50.66 15.07
C LEU A 13 -21.55 -49.92 15.84
N PHE A 14 -21.57 -50.13 17.18
CA PHE A 14 -20.49 -49.86 18.11
C PHE A 14 -19.37 -50.90 17.87
N ILE A 15 -18.12 -50.41 17.79
CA ILE A 15 -16.96 -51.20 18.20
C ILE A 15 -16.14 -50.38 19.17
N THR A 16 -16.17 -50.81 20.40
CA THR A 16 -15.31 -50.40 21.52
C THR A 16 -13.92 -51.01 21.35
N VAL A 17 -12.87 -50.18 21.42
CA VAL A 17 -11.58 -50.64 21.93
C VAL A 17 -11.16 -49.67 23.05
N SER A 18 -11.18 -50.24 24.21
CA SER A 18 -10.77 -49.66 25.50
C SER A 18 -9.25 -49.63 25.62
N GLY A 19 -8.79 -48.55 26.27
CA GLY A 19 -7.61 -48.62 27.11
C GLY A 19 -6.47 -47.72 26.67
N PHE A 20 -6.34 -46.56 27.33
CA PHE A 20 -5.15 -46.23 28.13
C PHE A 20 -5.30 -44.85 28.78
N CYS A 21 -5.21 -44.91 30.10
CA CYS A 21 -4.80 -43.90 31.05
C CYS A 21 -5.52 -42.53 31.06
N LYS A 22 -6.61 -42.48 31.81
CA LYS A 22 -7.06 -41.27 32.55
C LYS A 22 -6.05 -40.99 33.66
N SER A 23 -5.19 -40.00 33.50
CA SER A 23 -4.75 -39.19 34.64
C SER A 23 -5.67 -37.99 34.71
N ALA A 24 -6.68 -38.10 35.57
CA ALA A 24 -7.50 -36.99 35.98
C ALA A 24 -6.59 -36.02 36.77
N VAL A 25 -6.14 -34.96 36.10
CA VAL A 25 -5.68 -33.77 36.82
C VAL A 25 -6.94 -33.10 37.35
N ARG A 26 -7.13 -33.24 38.67
CA ARG A 26 -8.11 -32.47 39.43
C ARG A 26 -8.02 -31.00 39.07
N ALA A 27 -9.14 -30.43 38.73
CA ALA A 27 -9.32 -28.98 38.63
C ALA A 27 -9.26 -28.44 40.09
N ASP A 28 -8.06 -28.30 40.60
CA ASP A 28 -7.83 -27.54 41.80
C ASP A 28 -7.94 -26.06 41.45
N ASN A 29 -8.78 -25.38 42.23
CA ASN A 29 -9.00 -23.94 42.25
C ASN A 29 -7.72 -23.13 41.98
N VAL A 30 -7.45 -22.79 40.73
CA VAL A 30 -6.46 -21.78 40.39
C VAL A 30 -7.13 -20.43 40.61
N LYS A 31 -7.02 -19.92 41.83
CA LYS A 31 -7.06 -18.47 42.07
C LYS A 31 -5.98 -17.90 41.17
N SER A 32 -6.37 -17.28 40.06
CA SER A 32 -5.45 -16.58 39.15
C SER A 32 -4.82 -15.41 39.90
N PRO A 33 -3.55 -15.47 40.31
CA PRO A 33 -2.91 -14.29 40.83
C PRO A 33 -2.58 -13.42 39.63
N VAL A 34 -3.14 -12.24 39.59
CA VAL A 34 -2.64 -11.14 38.77
C VAL A 34 -1.18 -10.92 39.17
N ARG A 35 -0.24 -11.37 38.36
CA ARG A 35 1.18 -11.32 38.70
C ARG A 35 1.82 -10.07 38.13
N THR A 36 2.22 -9.15 38.98
CA THR A 36 3.28 -8.20 38.67
C THR A 36 4.53 -9.01 38.29
N GLY A 37 5.13 -8.78 37.13
CA GLY A 37 6.29 -9.54 36.71
C GLY A 37 6.69 -9.31 35.27
N TYR A 38 7.69 -10.03 34.83
CA TYR A 38 8.21 -9.96 33.49
C TYR A 38 7.84 -11.22 32.71
N ILE A 39 7.54 -11.03 31.42
CA ILE A 39 7.26 -12.13 30.52
C ILE A 39 8.03 -11.91 29.21
N SER A 40 8.67 -12.96 28.69
CA SER A 40 9.31 -12.93 27.36
C SER A 40 8.23 -12.85 26.27
N LEU A 41 8.62 -12.41 25.08
CA LEU A 41 7.67 -12.31 23.95
C LEU A 41 7.21 -13.68 23.41
N ASP A 42 7.83 -14.77 23.91
CA ASP A 42 7.39 -16.15 23.67
C ASP A 42 6.41 -16.66 24.74
N GLY A 43 6.02 -15.80 25.69
CA GLY A 43 4.98 -16.09 26.68
C GLY A 43 5.47 -16.75 27.97
N GLN A 44 6.78 -16.79 28.23
CA GLN A 44 7.34 -17.40 29.45
C GLN A 44 7.64 -16.35 30.52
N PHE A 45 7.21 -16.59 31.74
CA PHE A 45 7.52 -15.73 32.89
C PHE A 45 9.02 -15.79 33.22
N VAL A 46 9.62 -14.63 33.42
CA VAL A 46 11.01 -14.49 33.81
C VAL A 46 11.15 -13.75 35.15
N SER A 47 12.18 -14.05 35.88
CA SER A 47 12.34 -13.56 37.26
C SER A 47 12.75 -12.10 37.37
N LYS A 48 13.36 -11.54 36.32
CA LYS A 48 13.89 -10.17 36.30
C LYS A 48 13.75 -9.54 34.89
N GLY A 49 13.52 -8.21 34.86
CA GLY A 49 13.62 -7.40 33.66
C GLY A 49 15.05 -7.07 33.25
N ASN A 50 15.21 -6.34 32.17
CA ASN A 50 16.50 -5.82 31.74
C ASN A 50 17.03 -4.79 32.78
N PRO A 51 18.36 -4.66 32.95
CA PRO A 51 18.95 -3.74 33.93
C PRO A 51 18.56 -2.28 33.64
N VAL A 52 18.05 -1.60 34.68
CA VAL A 52 17.73 -0.17 34.63
C VAL A 52 18.90 0.61 35.24
N GLY A 53 19.46 1.57 34.51
CA GLY A 53 20.53 2.44 34.96
C GLY A 53 20.11 3.39 36.10
N ALA A 54 21.06 4.07 36.70
CA ALA A 54 20.84 5.06 37.75
C ALA A 54 19.95 6.24 37.26
N ASP A 55 20.05 6.59 35.96
CA ASP A 55 19.25 7.56 35.26
C ASP A 55 17.78 7.13 35.04
N GLY A 56 17.48 5.84 35.30
CA GLY A 56 16.14 5.29 35.11
C GLY A 56 15.86 4.78 33.71
N GLU A 57 16.89 4.62 32.89
CA GLU A 57 16.81 4.12 31.50
C GLU A 57 17.41 2.71 31.37
N ILE A 58 16.96 1.96 30.37
CA ILE A 58 17.56 0.68 29.97
C ILE A 58 18.47 0.97 28.79
N HIS A 59 19.77 0.75 28.96
CA HIS A 59 20.80 0.97 27.94
C HIS A 59 21.20 -0.33 27.21
N LYS A 60 20.70 -1.46 27.66
CA LYS A 60 20.93 -2.75 27.02
C LYS A 60 19.74 -3.69 27.25
N VAL A 61 19.16 -4.15 26.18
CA VAL A 61 18.12 -5.17 26.19
C VAL A 61 18.73 -6.50 25.80
N ASN A 62 18.84 -7.41 26.75
CA ASN A 62 19.37 -8.75 26.52
C ASN A 62 18.29 -9.66 25.91
N ILE A 63 17.05 -9.52 26.36
CA ILE A 63 15.89 -10.26 25.90
C ILE A 63 14.71 -9.28 25.87
N PRO A 64 13.95 -9.18 24.77
CA PRO A 64 12.73 -8.39 24.73
C PRO A 64 11.69 -8.94 25.68
N LEU A 65 11.07 -8.05 26.47
CA LEU A 65 10.16 -8.41 27.56
C LEU A 65 8.93 -7.51 27.62
N LEU A 66 7.87 -8.02 28.22
CA LEU A 66 6.78 -7.23 28.75
C LEU A 66 6.88 -7.19 30.28
N HIS A 67 6.92 -5.99 30.85
CA HIS A 67 6.76 -5.76 32.28
C HIS A 67 5.28 -5.53 32.58
N LEU A 68 4.64 -6.50 33.25
CA LEU A 68 3.23 -6.47 33.57
C LEU A 68 3.00 -5.79 34.94
N ILE A 69 2.18 -4.77 34.98
CA ILE A 69 1.81 -4.00 36.17
C ILE A 69 0.27 -3.93 36.25
N PRO A 70 -0.38 -4.87 36.90
CA PRO A 70 -1.83 -4.88 36.98
C PRO A 70 -2.37 -3.80 37.91
N ALA A 71 -3.59 -3.35 37.68
CA ALA A 71 -4.33 -2.49 38.60
C ALA A 71 -4.61 -3.20 39.92
N LYS A 72 -4.53 -2.46 41.04
CA LYS A 72 -4.48 -3.08 42.41
C LYS A 72 -5.78 -3.70 42.91
N SER A 73 -6.94 -3.32 42.44
CA SER A 73 -8.23 -3.92 42.80
C SER A 73 -9.41 -3.34 42.05
N GLY A 74 -10.52 -4.06 41.95
CA GLY A 74 -11.78 -3.65 41.37
C GLY A 74 -11.95 -4.09 39.91
N MET A 75 -12.92 -3.52 39.24
CA MET A 75 -13.23 -3.85 37.84
C MET A 75 -12.22 -3.22 36.91
N HIS A 76 -11.41 -4.03 36.23
CA HIS A 76 -10.41 -3.58 35.27
C HIS A 76 -11.08 -3.05 33.99
N LYS A 77 -10.71 -1.85 33.55
CA LYS A 77 -11.29 -1.16 32.37
C LYS A 77 -10.64 -1.56 31.04
N GLY A 78 -9.43 -2.13 31.09
CA GLY A 78 -8.66 -2.49 29.89
C GLY A 78 -7.18 -2.69 30.20
N THR A 79 -6.41 -2.95 29.15
CA THR A 79 -4.95 -3.05 29.20
C THR A 79 -4.35 -1.98 28.32
N VAL A 80 -3.29 -1.31 28.79
CA VAL A 80 -2.50 -0.34 28.00
C VAL A 80 -1.11 -0.91 27.79
N LEU A 81 -0.73 -1.11 26.53
CA LEU A 81 0.63 -1.40 26.12
C LEU A 81 1.39 -0.06 26.03
N LEU A 82 2.35 0.15 26.93
CA LEU A 82 3.24 1.31 26.92
C LEU A 82 4.54 0.99 26.19
N ILE A 83 4.91 1.87 25.27
CA ILE A 83 6.17 1.79 24.51
C ILE A 83 7.01 3.01 24.85
N PRO A 84 8.16 2.82 25.53
CA PRO A 84 9.00 3.92 25.99
C PRO A 84 9.73 4.62 24.81
N GLY A 85 10.07 5.89 25.01
CA GLY A 85 10.98 6.64 24.16
C GLY A 85 12.45 6.33 24.46
N GLY A 86 13.36 7.14 23.89
CA GLY A 86 14.79 7.02 24.08
C GLY A 86 15.57 6.92 22.75
N GLY A 87 14.95 7.36 21.63
CA GLY A 87 15.61 7.43 20.32
C GLY A 87 15.93 6.09 19.68
N TYR A 88 15.42 4.99 20.20
CA TYR A 88 15.84 3.60 19.94
C TYR A 88 17.21 3.22 20.51
N GLU A 89 17.92 4.14 21.14
CA GLU A 89 19.24 3.91 21.76
C GLU A 89 19.12 3.51 23.23
N THR A 90 18.06 3.98 23.88
CA THR A 90 17.71 3.64 25.28
C THR A 90 16.21 3.44 25.41
N LEU A 91 15.76 2.92 26.57
CA LEU A 91 14.33 2.90 26.92
C LEU A 91 14.11 3.71 28.22
N LYS A 92 13.36 4.81 28.12
CA LYS A 92 13.06 5.74 29.24
C LYS A 92 11.97 5.20 30.15
N VAL A 93 12.19 4.03 30.74
CA VAL A 93 11.16 3.25 31.46
C VAL A 93 10.67 4.00 32.71
N ARG A 94 11.59 4.55 33.55
CA ARG A 94 11.22 5.18 34.82
C ARG A 94 10.41 6.46 34.61
N ASN A 95 10.90 7.34 33.78
CA ASN A 95 10.38 8.71 33.67
C ASN A 95 9.12 8.80 32.78
N GLU A 96 8.96 7.90 31.82
CA GLU A 96 7.80 7.87 30.92
C GLU A 96 6.80 6.80 31.35
N CYS A 97 7.24 5.53 31.38
CA CYS A 97 6.31 4.41 31.50
C CYS A 97 5.86 4.13 32.95
N LEU A 98 6.78 4.09 33.94
CA LEU A 98 6.41 3.77 35.31
C LEU A 98 5.56 4.86 35.97
N VAL A 99 5.81 6.13 35.62
CA VAL A 99 4.99 7.27 36.09
C VAL A 99 3.59 7.17 35.49
N THR A 100 3.52 6.92 34.18
CA THR A 100 2.24 6.76 33.48
C THR A 100 1.48 5.52 33.93
N ALA A 101 2.18 4.41 34.24
CA ALA A 101 1.57 3.19 34.77
C ALA A 101 0.86 3.43 36.10
N LYS A 102 1.45 4.25 37.01
CA LYS A 102 0.79 4.64 38.28
C LYS A 102 -0.54 5.37 38.04
N PHE A 103 -0.57 6.30 37.07
CA PHE A 103 -1.80 6.99 36.68
C PHE A 103 -2.82 6.02 36.09
N LEU A 104 -2.42 5.21 35.11
CA LEU A 104 -3.32 4.26 34.44
C LEU A 104 -3.89 3.21 35.42
N ASN A 105 -3.07 2.74 36.36
CA ASN A 105 -3.53 1.83 37.41
C ASN A 105 -4.55 2.50 38.37
N ALA A 106 -4.38 3.80 38.68
CA ALA A 106 -5.38 4.56 39.44
C ALA A 106 -6.70 4.69 38.68
N GLU A 107 -6.64 4.76 37.33
CA GLU A 107 -7.80 4.75 36.44
C GLU A 107 -8.34 3.33 36.14
N LYS A 108 -7.81 2.29 36.82
CA LYS A 108 -8.20 0.87 36.69
C LYS A 108 -7.83 0.20 35.36
N PHE A 109 -6.76 0.63 34.73
CA PHE A 109 -6.17 -0.05 33.59
C PHE A 109 -4.99 -0.90 34.02
N ASP A 110 -4.90 -2.12 33.49
CA ASP A 110 -3.68 -2.91 33.52
C ASP A 110 -2.65 -2.31 32.57
N VAL A 111 -1.38 -2.43 32.93
CA VAL A 111 -0.29 -1.87 32.13
C VAL A 111 0.70 -2.96 31.76
N ALA A 112 1.12 -2.97 30.51
CA ALA A 112 2.23 -3.75 30.01
C ALA A 112 3.26 -2.79 29.40
N ILE A 113 4.48 -2.75 29.92
CA ILE A 113 5.57 -1.92 29.38
C ILE A 113 6.44 -2.82 28.50
N LEU A 114 6.69 -2.39 27.26
CA LEU A 114 7.54 -3.10 26.33
C LEU A 114 9.01 -2.72 26.51
N GLU A 115 9.85 -3.71 26.78
CA GLU A 115 11.31 -3.61 26.70
C GLU A 115 11.77 -4.26 25.39
N HIS A 116 11.82 -3.46 24.30
CA HIS A 116 12.15 -3.93 22.97
C HIS A 116 13.67 -3.84 22.70
N HIS A 117 14.15 -4.52 21.68
CA HIS A 117 15.55 -4.38 21.22
C HIS A 117 15.91 -2.91 20.95
N LEU A 118 17.10 -2.54 21.41
CA LEU A 118 17.69 -1.24 21.10
C LEU A 118 18.39 -1.29 19.74
N ALA A 119 18.39 -0.16 19.06
CA ALA A 119 18.88 -0.07 17.70
C ALA A 119 20.15 0.77 17.61
N SER A 120 21.19 0.22 17.00
CA SER A 120 22.37 0.98 16.60
C SER A 120 22.36 1.39 15.12
N GLY A 121 21.19 1.59 14.52
CA GLY A 121 21.03 1.98 13.12
C GLY A 121 19.62 1.72 12.57
N PHE A 122 19.40 2.09 11.30
CA PHE A 122 18.06 2.02 10.67
C PHE A 122 17.52 0.58 10.60
N GLN A 123 18.35 -0.42 10.30
CA GLN A 123 17.96 -1.84 10.22
C GLN A 123 17.50 -2.42 11.56
N THR A 124 17.98 -1.90 12.67
CA THR A 124 17.63 -2.39 14.01
C THR A 124 16.28 -1.87 14.51
N ARG A 125 15.73 -0.83 13.89
CA ARG A 125 14.34 -0.37 14.17
C ARG A 125 13.30 -1.41 13.75
N ASP A 126 13.59 -2.26 12.78
CA ASP A 126 12.72 -3.34 12.34
C ASP A 126 12.70 -4.50 13.36
N LEU A 127 13.78 -4.73 14.10
CA LEU A 127 13.76 -5.65 15.25
C LEU A 127 12.81 -5.13 16.33
N ALA A 128 12.89 -3.85 16.68
CA ALA A 128 11.96 -3.23 17.64
C ALA A 128 10.51 -3.33 17.18
N LEU A 129 10.24 -3.17 15.87
CA LEU A 129 8.92 -3.35 15.28
C LEU A 129 8.42 -4.79 15.40
N THR A 130 9.31 -5.76 15.14
CA THR A 130 9.00 -7.18 15.30
C THR A 130 8.64 -7.51 16.76
N ASP A 131 9.41 -6.99 17.73
CA ASP A 131 9.13 -7.15 19.15
C ASP A 131 7.79 -6.54 19.54
N ALA A 132 7.52 -5.32 19.08
CA ALA A 132 6.27 -4.63 19.40
C ALA A 132 5.04 -5.32 18.80
N LEU A 133 5.15 -5.88 17.59
CA LEU A 133 4.10 -6.71 16.99
C LEU A 133 3.88 -8.01 17.78
N LYS A 134 4.95 -8.71 18.19
CA LYS A 134 4.87 -9.91 19.03
C LYS A 134 4.22 -9.58 20.37
N ALA A 135 4.67 -8.52 21.05
CA ALA A 135 4.11 -8.05 22.31
C ALA A 135 2.61 -7.75 22.21
N PHE A 136 2.21 -7.03 21.19
CA PHE A 136 0.80 -6.71 20.94
C PHE A 136 -0.04 -7.97 20.72
N LYS A 137 0.41 -8.89 19.87
CA LYS A 137 -0.26 -10.17 19.61
C LYS A 137 -0.32 -11.04 20.86
N LEU A 138 0.75 -11.07 21.65
CA LEU A 138 0.79 -11.82 22.91
C LEU A 138 -0.29 -11.31 23.88
N LEU A 139 -0.39 -9.99 24.11
CA LEU A 139 -1.42 -9.38 24.94
C LEU A 139 -2.83 -9.64 24.42
N LYS A 140 -3.03 -9.56 23.11
CA LYS A 140 -4.34 -9.75 22.48
C LYS A 140 -4.83 -11.19 22.60
N ASN A 141 -3.95 -12.17 22.40
CA ASN A 141 -4.32 -13.58 22.26
C ASN A 141 -4.23 -14.39 23.56
N ASN A 142 -3.49 -13.92 24.58
CA ASN A 142 -3.20 -14.69 25.77
C ASN A 142 -3.68 -14.01 27.07
N LYS A 143 -4.76 -13.26 27.01
CA LYS A 143 -5.28 -12.47 28.16
C LYS A 143 -5.48 -13.31 29.43
N LYS A 144 -6.08 -14.49 29.32
CA LYS A 144 -6.31 -15.38 30.47
C LYS A 144 -5.01 -15.87 31.11
N LEU A 145 -4.02 -16.23 30.27
CA LEU A 145 -2.70 -16.66 30.74
C LEU A 145 -1.98 -15.55 31.50
N LEU A 146 -2.14 -14.30 31.03
CA LEU A 146 -1.51 -13.11 31.59
C LEU A 146 -2.30 -12.51 32.78
N GLY A 147 -3.46 -13.07 33.10
CA GLY A 147 -4.33 -12.54 34.15
C GLY A 147 -5.00 -11.20 33.79
N LEU A 148 -5.07 -10.84 32.51
CA LEU A 148 -5.68 -9.61 32.03
C LEU A 148 -7.20 -9.78 31.98
N CYS A 149 -7.93 -8.84 32.55
CA CYS A 149 -9.36 -9.00 32.82
C CYS A 149 -10.28 -8.40 31.76
N SER A 150 -9.73 -7.76 30.72
CA SER A 150 -10.54 -7.04 29.72
C SER A 150 -10.07 -7.30 28.29
N ASP A 151 -11.04 -7.32 27.35
CA ASP A 151 -10.77 -7.41 25.91
C ASP A 151 -10.28 -6.09 25.32
N ARG A 152 -10.39 -5.02 26.08
CA ARG A 152 -10.02 -3.68 25.67
C ARG A 152 -8.49 -3.51 25.71
N LEU A 153 -7.87 -3.27 24.59
CA LEU A 153 -6.43 -3.06 24.44
C LEU A 153 -6.16 -1.70 23.80
N VAL A 154 -5.39 -0.87 24.48
CA VAL A 154 -4.93 0.46 24.03
C VAL A 154 -3.41 0.42 23.88
N MET A 155 -2.87 1.05 22.86
CA MET A 155 -1.43 1.21 22.67
C MET A 155 -1.06 2.67 22.90
N MET A 156 0.02 2.91 23.65
CA MET A 156 0.50 4.24 23.98
C MET A 156 2.02 4.28 23.85
N GLY A 157 2.55 5.21 23.08
CA GLY A 157 3.98 5.35 22.85
C GLY A 157 4.48 6.78 23.08
N PHE A 158 5.72 6.89 23.58
CA PHE A 158 6.40 8.14 23.87
C PHE A 158 7.55 8.35 22.88
N SER A 159 7.72 9.55 22.31
CA SER A 159 8.85 9.89 21.44
C SER A 159 9.08 8.83 20.34
N SER A 160 10.25 8.16 20.29
CA SER A 160 10.51 7.04 19.40
C SER A 160 9.59 5.84 19.61
N GLY A 161 9.11 5.62 20.86
CA GLY A 161 8.06 4.62 21.14
C GLY A 161 6.72 4.99 20.52
N GLY A 162 6.43 6.28 20.35
CA GLY A 162 5.27 6.76 19.60
C GLY A 162 5.38 6.43 18.10
N HIS A 163 6.54 6.63 17.50
CA HIS A 163 6.82 6.18 16.15
C HIS A 163 6.64 4.66 15.99
N LEU A 164 7.20 3.89 16.93
CA LEU A 164 7.07 2.44 16.94
C LEU A 164 5.61 1.99 17.05
N ALA A 165 4.83 2.62 17.92
CA ALA A 165 3.40 2.36 18.06
C ALA A 165 2.62 2.64 16.75
N ALA A 166 2.93 3.74 16.08
CA ALA A 166 2.34 4.09 14.78
C ALA A 166 2.65 3.03 13.71
N ARG A 167 3.91 2.59 13.62
CA ARG A 167 4.33 1.53 12.69
C ARG A 167 3.67 0.17 13.00
N VAL A 168 3.46 -0.16 14.27
CA VAL A 168 2.73 -1.39 14.64
C VAL A 168 1.30 -1.33 14.11
N VAL A 169 0.58 -0.24 14.38
CA VAL A 169 -0.84 -0.12 13.97
C VAL A 169 -0.97 -0.08 12.44
N GLN A 170 -0.03 0.51 11.73
CA GLN A 170 0.04 0.47 10.26
C GLN A 170 0.05 -0.96 9.71
N ARG A 171 0.66 -1.92 10.42
CA ARG A 171 0.79 -3.33 10.01
C ARG A 171 -0.40 -4.21 10.38
N LEU A 172 -1.39 -3.67 11.09
CA LEU A 172 -2.54 -4.41 11.57
C LEU A 172 -3.75 -4.18 10.67
N ASN A 173 -4.45 -5.25 10.31
CA ASN A 173 -5.73 -5.12 9.63
C ASN A 173 -6.79 -4.54 10.61
N LYS A 174 -7.92 -4.08 10.06
CA LYS A 174 -9.00 -3.39 10.80
C LYS A 174 -9.43 -4.13 12.09
N LYS A 175 -9.55 -5.47 12.05
CA LYS A 175 -10.01 -6.30 13.18
C LYS A 175 -8.93 -6.53 14.24
N GLU A 176 -7.66 -6.39 13.84
CA GLU A 176 -6.52 -6.61 14.72
C GLU A 176 -6.10 -5.36 15.49
N GLN A 177 -6.46 -4.17 15.03
CA GLN A 177 -6.05 -2.91 15.66
C GLN A 177 -6.47 -2.81 17.13
N PRO A 178 -5.71 -2.03 17.95
CA PRO A 178 -6.14 -1.69 19.30
C PRO A 178 -7.39 -0.79 19.26
N GLU A 179 -8.10 -0.68 20.38
CA GLU A 179 -9.23 0.26 20.48
C GLU A 179 -8.77 1.71 20.37
N GLY A 180 -7.58 2.02 20.89
CA GLY A 180 -7.00 3.36 20.85
C GLY A 180 -5.49 3.32 20.65
N LEU A 181 -4.99 4.32 19.93
CA LEU A 181 -3.58 4.62 19.75
C LEU A 181 -3.31 6.01 20.33
N ILE A 182 -2.40 6.08 21.31
CA ILE A 182 -2.01 7.34 21.95
C ILE A 182 -0.54 7.60 21.64
N LEU A 183 -0.26 8.70 21.00
CA LEU A 183 1.07 9.15 20.63
C LEU A 183 1.43 10.40 21.42
N ILE A 184 2.40 10.27 22.33
CA ILE A 184 2.87 11.40 23.13
C ILE A 184 4.24 11.83 22.62
N SER A 185 4.30 13.05 22.12
CA SER A 185 5.53 13.63 21.56
C SER A 185 6.20 12.70 20.54
N PRO A 186 5.46 12.10 19.59
CA PRO A 186 6.03 11.08 18.70
C PRO A 186 7.14 11.71 17.83
N SER A 187 8.32 11.08 17.83
CA SER A 187 9.43 11.44 16.96
C SER A 187 9.38 10.66 15.64
N TYR A 188 10.14 11.08 14.63
CA TYR A 188 10.38 10.33 13.40
C TYR A 188 9.16 10.05 12.50
N LEU A 189 7.99 10.68 12.74
CA LEU A 189 6.83 10.51 11.88
C LEU A 189 7.02 11.07 10.46
N ASN A 190 8.00 11.96 10.27
CA ASN A 190 8.42 12.51 8.99
C ASN A 190 9.60 11.79 8.35
N GLU A 191 10.17 10.77 9.01
CA GLU A 191 11.19 9.94 8.36
C GLU A 191 10.61 9.23 7.14
N THR A 192 11.36 9.21 6.06
CA THR A 192 10.95 8.54 4.82
C THR A 192 11.40 7.08 4.81
N ALA A 193 10.62 6.25 4.16
CA ALA A 193 11.04 4.88 3.86
C ALA A 193 12.25 4.92 2.89
N ALA A 194 13.17 3.98 3.04
CA ALA A 194 14.40 3.95 2.26
C ALA A 194 14.14 4.02 0.75
N GLY A 195 14.84 4.92 0.08
CA GLY A 195 14.72 5.13 -1.37
C GLY A 195 13.40 5.77 -1.83
N THR A 196 12.63 6.38 -0.95
CA THR A 196 11.38 7.06 -1.27
C THR A 196 11.24 8.38 -0.51
N VAL A 197 10.30 9.22 -0.93
CA VAL A 197 9.89 10.42 -0.20
C VAL A 197 8.65 10.19 0.67
N TYR A 198 8.12 8.96 0.70
CA TYR A 198 6.95 8.64 1.52
C TYR A 198 7.32 8.43 2.98
N PRO A 199 6.49 8.87 3.93
CA PRO A 199 6.72 8.61 5.35
C PRO A 199 6.82 7.11 5.64
N ALA A 200 7.79 6.73 6.48
CA ALA A 200 7.94 5.34 6.93
C ALA A 200 6.79 4.91 7.86
N ALA A 201 6.19 5.86 8.57
CA ALA A 201 5.00 5.65 9.40
C ALA A 201 3.79 6.30 8.74
N LEU A 202 2.85 5.48 8.28
CA LEU A 202 1.56 5.89 7.72
C LEU A 202 0.41 5.35 8.58
N PRO A 203 -0.77 5.98 8.57
CA PRO A 203 -1.97 5.35 9.11
C PRO A 203 -2.26 4.00 8.43
N PRO A 204 -2.92 3.06 9.14
CA PRO A 204 -3.45 1.86 8.48
C PRO A 204 -4.48 2.27 7.43
N LEU A 205 -4.64 1.48 6.38
CA LEU A 205 -5.55 1.79 5.26
C LEU A 205 -7.01 1.95 5.71
N GLU A 206 -7.40 1.20 6.74
CA GLU A 206 -8.72 1.28 7.38
C GLU A 206 -8.53 1.51 8.88
N PRO A 207 -8.36 2.77 9.32
CA PRO A 207 -8.18 3.08 10.73
C PRO A 207 -9.43 2.69 11.55
N ALA A 208 -9.28 1.70 12.42
CA ALA A 208 -10.31 1.30 13.37
C ALA A 208 -10.00 1.80 14.80
N ALA A 209 -8.71 1.92 15.13
CA ALA A 209 -8.28 2.54 16.37
C ALA A 209 -8.62 4.03 16.40
N ARG A 210 -8.99 4.54 17.58
CA ARG A 210 -9.04 6.00 17.77
C ARG A 210 -7.63 6.52 18.02
N LEU A 211 -7.25 7.58 17.33
CA LEU A 211 -5.95 8.22 17.51
C LEU A 211 -6.04 9.42 18.46
N LEU A 212 -5.08 9.50 19.37
CA LEU A 212 -4.82 10.70 20.16
C LEU A 212 -3.35 11.07 19.99
N THR A 213 -3.08 12.24 19.41
CA THR A 213 -1.73 12.78 19.28
C THR A 213 -1.59 14.00 20.20
N ILE A 214 -0.58 13.98 21.06
CA ILE A 214 -0.26 15.07 22.01
C ILE A 214 1.18 15.51 21.75
N VAL A 215 1.36 16.81 21.45
CA VAL A 215 2.66 17.39 21.10
C VAL A 215 2.88 18.66 21.91
N PRO A 216 4.03 18.85 22.60
CA PRO A 216 4.36 20.15 23.13
C PRO A 216 4.76 21.10 21.99
N ASP A 217 4.30 22.32 22.03
CA ASP A 217 4.79 23.39 21.15
C ASP A 217 6.08 23.96 21.77
N ASN A 218 7.19 23.26 21.52
CA ASN A 218 8.54 23.64 22.00
C ASN A 218 9.28 24.59 21.06
N GLY A 219 8.58 25.14 20.05
CA GLY A 219 9.16 26.00 19.01
C GLY A 219 9.68 25.26 17.77
N ASP A 220 9.77 23.96 17.76
CA ASP A 220 10.07 23.17 16.55
C ASP A 220 8.80 22.98 15.71
N LYS A 221 8.56 23.96 14.85
CA LYS A 221 7.40 23.95 13.95
C LYS A 221 7.40 22.78 12.96
N SER A 222 8.58 22.29 12.57
CA SER A 222 8.70 21.19 11.62
C SER A 222 8.20 19.88 12.23
N TRP A 223 8.61 19.62 13.47
CA TRP A 223 8.18 18.43 14.20
C TRP A 223 6.67 18.46 14.52
N VAL A 224 6.16 19.59 15.03
CA VAL A 224 4.70 19.76 15.28
C VAL A 224 3.92 19.52 14.00
N LYS A 225 4.37 20.11 12.87
CA LYS A 225 3.74 19.93 11.56
C LYS A 225 3.72 18.46 11.13
N SER A 226 4.79 17.69 11.36
CA SER A 226 4.81 16.27 10.99
C SER A 226 3.77 15.46 11.76
N CYS A 227 3.60 15.73 13.04
CA CYS A 227 2.57 15.10 13.88
C CYS A 227 1.14 15.50 13.46
N GLU A 228 0.97 16.75 13.07
CA GLU A 228 -0.29 17.26 12.53
C GLU A 228 -0.63 16.59 11.20
N GLU A 229 0.32 16.48 10.27
CA GLU A 229 0.14 15.80 8.97
C GLU A 229 -0.21 14.33 9.14
N TYR A 230 0.43 13.61 10.07
CA TYR A 230 0.06 12.22 10.39
C TYR A 230 -1.39 12.13 10.89
N THR A 231 -1.78 13.03 11.80
CA THR A 231 -3.15 13.06 12.33
C THR A 231 -4.18 13.44 11.25
N LYS A 232 -3.85 14.40 10.39
CA LYS A 232 -4.68 14.78 9.23
C LYS A 232 -4.85 13.60 8.25
N THR A 233 -3.80 12.85 8.02
CA THR A 233 -3.86 11.67 7.15
C THR A 233 -4.75 10.59 7.78
N TRP A 234 -4.65 10.38 9.10
CA TRP A 234 -5.51 9.44 9.83
C TRP A 234 -7.00 9.78 9.67
N ILE A 235 -7.36 11.06 9.89
CA ILE A 235 -8.73 11.54 9.65
C ILE A 235 -9.12 11.38 8.18
N GLY A 236 -8.20 11.71 7.29
CA GLY A 236 -8.41 11.58 5.85
C GLY A 236 -8.63 10.15 5.38
N TYR A 237 -8.17 9.16 6.12
CA TYR A 237 -8.44 7.74 5.88
C TYR A 237 -9.71 7.25 6.61
N ASP A 238 -10.64 8.16 6.92
CA ASP A 238 -11.90 7.89 7.63
C ASP A 238 -11.72 7.46 9.09
N GLY A 239 -10.55 7.69 9.68
CA GLY A 239 -10.28 7.40 11.08
C GLY A 239 -10.70 8.51 12.04
N ILE A 240 -10.97 8.15 13.29
CA ILE A 240 -11.27 9.10 14.36
C ILE A 240 -9.96 9.51 15.03
N ALA A 241 -9.66 10.81 15.06
CA ALA A 241 -8.46 11.33 15.70
C ALA A 241 -8.69 12.63 16.45
N SER A 242 -7.83 12.88 17.44
CA SER A 242 -7.71 14.15 18.17
C SER A 242 -6.25 14.56 18.22
N PHE A 243 -6.00 15.85 18.01
CA PHE A 243 -4.68 16.44 18.07
C PHE A 243 -4.66 17.56 19.12
N TYR A 244 -3.68 17.52 20.01
CA TYR A 244 -3.46 18.55 21.01
C TYR A 244 -2.02 19.05 20.89
N SER A 245 -1.88 20.36 20.62
CA SER A 245 -0.61 21.07 20.70
C SER A 245 -0.71 22.14 21.79
N GLN A 246 0.33 22.26 22.61
CA GLN A 246 0.33 23.22 23.70
C GLN A 246 1.53 24.17 23.63
N LYS A 247 1.25 25.47 23.62
CA LYS A 247 2.24 26.55 23.46
C LYS A 247 3.13 26.80 24.66
N GLU A 248 2.82 26.33 25.86
CA GLU A 248 3.59 26.66 27.06
C GLU A 248 3.91 25.46 27.94
N ASN A 249 5.18 25.38 28.31
CA ASN A 249 5.76 24.81 29.54
C ASN A 249 5.59 23.36 29.86
N ALA A 250 5.51 22.40 29.00
CA ALA A 250 5.26 21.20 29.73
C ALA A 250 5.86 19.90 29.24
N TYR A 251 6.43 19.85 28.12
CA TYR A 251 6.91 18.53 27.71
C TYR A 251 8.35 18.58 27.22
N VAL A 252 9.29 18.54 28.13
CA VAL A 252 10.67 18.22 27.80
C VAL A 252 10.79 16.68 27.84
N CYS A 253 10.72 16.06 26.70
CA CYS A 253 11.25 14.73 26.54
C CYS A 253 12.73 14.76 26.88
N GLY A 254 13.09 14.42 28.11
CA GLY A 254 14.51 14.27 28.44
C GLY A 254 14.96 14.67 29.83
N LYS A 255 14.33 15.52 30.57
CA LYS A 255 14.79 15.88 31.90
C LYS A 255 13.79 15.83 33.04
N ASP A 256 12.52 16.01 32.81
CA ASP A 256 11.58 16.05 33.91
C ASP A 256 10.30 15.29 33.62
N THR A 257 9.89 14.55 34.64
CA THR A 257 8.62 13.92 34.87
C THR A 257 7.46 14.55 34.11
N ILE A 258 6.61 13.70 33.53
CA ILE A 258 5.25 14.12 33.14
C ILE A 258 4.63 14.78 34.36
N PRO A 259 4.39 16.10 34.37
CA PRO A 259 3.70 16.69 35.51
C PRO A 259 2.27 16.17 35.53
N MET A 260 2.01 15.26 36.42
CA MET A 260 0.66 14.68 36.62
C MET A 260 -0.19 15.58 37.52
N ASP A 261 0.35 16.73 37.93
CA ASP A 261 -0.25 17.67 38.84
C ASP A 261 -0.66 18.97 38.14
N GLY A 262 -1.85 19.26 38.21
CA GLY A 262 -2.56 20.55 38.28
C GLY A 262 -2.37 21.62 37.22
N LYS A 263 -1.26 21.78 36.55
CA LYS A 263 -1.04 22.84 35.55
C LYS A 263 -1.18 22.37 34.11
N PHE A 264 -0.88 21.12 33.86
CA PHE A 264 -1.08 20.50 32.55
C PHE A 264 -2.19 19.45 32.64
N LYS A 265 -3.26 19.64 31.89
CA LYS A 265 -4.43 18.72 31.90
C LYS A 265 -4.18 17.43 31.09
N LEU A 266 -2.93 16.93 31.01
CA LEU A 266 -2.64 15.67 30.31
C LEU A 266 -3.46 14.52 30.87
N SER A 267 -3.50 14.40 32.20
CA SER A 267 -4.34 13.39 32.88
C SER A 267 -5.82 13.51 32.51
N GLY A 268 -6.32 14.73 32.39
CA GLY A 268 -7.70 14.99 31.96
C GLY A 268 -7.96 14.61 30.50
N ILE A 269 -7.01 14.91 29.61
CA ILE A 269 -7.10 14.52 28.18
C ILE A 269 -7.06 13.00 28.06
N LEU A 270 -6.11 12.33 28.73
CA LEU A 270 -5.98 10.88 28.73
C LEU A 270 -7.23 10.21 29.30
N ARG A 271 -7.74 10.71 30.48
CA ARG A 271 -8.96 10.19 31.07
C ARG A 271 -10.14 10.30 30.10
N LYS A 272 -10.37 11.48 29.54
CA LYS A 272 -11.43 11.73 28.57
C LYS A 272 -11.32 10.76 27.38
N PHE A 273 -10.14 10.60 26.80
CA PHE A 273 -9.91 9.68 25.69
C PHE A 273 -10.20 8.22 26.07
N LEU A 274 -9.72 7.79 27.25
CA LEU A 274 -9.89 6.43 27.74
C LEU A 274 -11.33 6.11 28.18
N GLU A 275 -12.11 7.09 28.61
CA GLU A 275 -13.50 6.92 29.05
C GLU A 275 -14.52 7.04 27.93
N THR A 276 -14.22 7.81 26.90
CA THR A 276 -15.13 8.00 25.77
C THR A 276 -15.16 6.75 24.88
N LYS A 277 -16.33 6.13 24.75
CA LYS A 277 -16.56 5.14 23.70
C LYS A 277 -16.77 5.86 22.38
N PRO A 278 -16.28 5.32 21.24
CA PRO A 278 -16.62 5.90 19.95
C PRO A 278 -18.13 5.83 19.76
N GLU A 279 -18.77 6.97 19.56
CA GLU A 279 -20.14 6.95 19.05
C GLU A 279 -20.09 6.50 17.59
N PRO A 280 -21.01 5.62 17.16
CA PRO A 280 -21.15 5.31 15.74
C PRO A 280 -21.41 6.64 15.02
N GLN A 281 -20.56 7.01 14.07
CA GLN A 281 -20.85 8.16 13.23
C GLN A 281 -22.21 7.88 12.56
N LYS A 282 -23.18 8.77 12.80
CA LYS A 282 -24.41 8.75 12.01
C LYS A 282 -24.01 8.90 10.55
N VAL A 283 -24.39 7.93 9.72
CA VAL A 283 -24.17 7.99 8.26
C VAL A 283 -25.05 9.12 7.74
N ASN A 284 -24.53 10.35 7.77
CA ASN A 284 -25.10 11.45 7.03
C ASN A 284 -24.82 11.22 5.53
N GLN A 285 -25.66 11.79 4.67
CA GLN A 285 -25.43 11.77 3.23
C GLN A 285 -23.97 12.18 2.93
N ASN A 286 -23.28 11.45 2.05
CA ASN A 286 -21.91 11.76 1.69
C ASN A 286 -21.83 13.15 1.05
N PRO A 287 -21.15 14.14 1.66
CA PRO A 287 -21.10 15.50 1.17
C PRO A 287 -20.43 15.64 -0.21
N ALA A 288 -19.54 14.72 -0.58
CA ALA A 288 -18.90 14.69 -1.89
C ALA A 288 -19.79 14.11 -3.00
N ALA A 289 -20.93 13.48 -2.64
CA ALA A 289 -21.86 12.84 -3.57
C ALA A 289 -23.20 13.60 -3.69
N VAL A 290 -23.30 14.80 -3.12
CA VAL A 290 -24.50 15.67 -3.28
C VAL A 290 -24.32 16.57 -4.49
N SER A 291 -25.41 17.06 -5.03
CA SER A 291 -25.40 18.03 -6.13
C SER A 291 -25.29 19.45 -5.58
N VAL A 292 -24.25 20.18 -5.96
CA VAL A 292 -24.04 21.57 -5.56
C VAL A 292 -23.74 22.43 -6.78
N GLU A 293 -24.53 23.48 -7.00
CA GLU A 293 -24.33 24.39 -8.13
C GLU A 293 -22.90 24.91 -8.20
N GLY A 294 -22.35 24.87 -9.40
CA GLY A 294 -21.01 25.36 -9.68
C GLY A 294 -20.98 26.90 -9.78
N TYR A 295 -19.82 27.47 -9.51
CA TYR A 295 -19.59 28.92 -9.51
C TYR A 295 -19.03 29.47 -10.84
N SER A 296 -19.16 28.69 -11.92
CA SER A 296 -18.71 29.09 -13.28
C SER A 296 -19.87 29.12 -14.28
N PRO A 297 -20.96 29.90 -14.04
CA PRO A 297 -22.17 29.85 -14.86
C PRO A 297 -21.97 30.22 -16.31
N LYS A 298 -21.07 31.17 -16.60
CA LYS A 298 -20.73 31.57 -18.00
C LYS A 298 -20.10 30.42 -18.78
N ARG A 299 -19.15 29.68 -18.15
CA ARG A 299 -18.54 28.52 -18.77
C ARG A 299 -19.54 27.38 -18.95
N HIS A 300 -20.37 27.13 -17.97
CA HIS A 300 -21.45 26.13 -18.05
C HIS A 300 -22.39 26.45 -19.23
N ALA A 301 -22.88 27.68 -19.33
CA ALA A 301 -23.73 28.10 -20.45
C ALA A 301 -23.05 27.94 -21.83
N ALA A 302 -21.75 28.26 -21.92
CA ALA A 302 -20.97 28.08 -23.15
C ALA A 302 -20.85 26.58 -23.52
N LYS A 303 -20.65 25.69 -22.53
CA LYS A 303 -20.60 24.24 -22.76
C LYS A 303 -21.96 23.67 -23.18
N LEU A 304 -23.06 24.12 -22.57
CA LEU A 304 -24.41 23.77 -23.00
C LEU A 304 -24.67 24.14 -24.46
N ALA A 305 -24.23 25.34 -24.89
CA ALA A 305 -24.37 25.77 -26.29
C ALA A 305 -23.60 24.85 -27.28
N LEU A 306 -22.41 24.37 -26.89
CA LEU A 306 -21.62 23.40 -27.66
C LEU A 306 -22.33 22.03 -27.72
N VAL A 307 -22.79 21.53 -26.60
CA VAL A 307 -23.49 20.25 -26.48
C VAL A 307 -24.80 20.25 -27.31
N ALA A 308 -25.52 21.36 -27.34
CA ALA A 308 -26.73 21.50 -28.14
C ALA A 308 -26.46 21.55 -29.66
N LYS A 309 -25.26 22.03 -30.06
CA LYS A 309 -24.91 22.24 -31.46
C LYS A 309 -24.32 21.00 -32.12
N GLU A 310 -23.46 20.25 -31.39
CA GLU A 310 -22.64 19.18 -31.98
C GLU A 310 -22.66 17.91 -31.13
N LYS A 311 -22.37 16.78 -31.79
CA LYS A 311 -22.07 15.50 -31.13
C LYS A 311 -20.57 15.29 -31.06
N TYR A 312 -20.12 14.78 -29.93
CA TYR A 312 -18.70 14.54 -29.66
C TYR A 312 -18.44 13.04 -29.48
N ASP A 313 -17.32 12.56 -29.99
CA ASP A 313 -16.92 11.16 -29.88
C ASP A 313 -16.11 10.90 -28.61
N LEU A 314 -15.47 11.94 -28.04
CA LEU A 314 -14.71 11.92 -26.79
C LEU A 314 -15.14 13.08 -25.90
N ILE A 315 -15.35 12.81 -24.61
CA ILE A 315 -15.62 13.86 -23.61
C ILE A 315 -14.60 13.77 -22.50
N MET A 316 -13.94 14.90 -22.18
CA MET A 316 -13.00 15.05 -21.09
C MET A 316 -13.67 15.78 -19.95
N ILE A 317 -13.86 15.12 -18.79
CA ILE A 317 -14.61 15.63 -17.63
C ILE A 317 -13.63 15.82 -16.47
N GLY A 318 -13.67 16.97 -15.80
CA GLY A 318 -12.78 17.19 -14.66
C GLY A 318 -12.76 18.59 -14.09
N ASN A 319 -11.68 18.88 -13.40
CA ASN A 319 -11.43 20.17 -12.73
C ASN A 319 -10.52 21.10 -13.56
N SER A 320 -9.66 21.91 -12.88
CA SER A 320 -8.69 22.79 -13.53
C SER A 320 -7.66 22.04 -14.37
N ILE A 321 -7.31 20.82 -14.03
CA ILE A 321 -6.34 20.00 -14.76
C ILE A 321 -6.87 19.74 -16.16
N THR A 322 -8.10 19.29 -16.29
CA THR A 322 -8.79 19.10 -17.57
C THR A 322 -9.07 20.43 -18.26
N ASN A 323 -9.55 21.43 -17.53
CA ASN A 323 -9.88 22.76 -18.09
C ASN A 323 -8.67 23.40 -18.80
N ARG A 324 -7.47 23.32 -18.21
CA ARG A 324 -6.26 23.93 -18.74
C ARG A 324 -5.82 23.39 -20.11
N LEU A 325 -6.28 22.21 -20.53
CA LEU A 325 -6.00 21.68 -21.87
C LEU A 325 -6.54 22.55 -23.00
N GLU A 326 -7.45 23.50 -22.72
CA GLU A 326 -7.90 24.53 -23.70
C GLU A 326 -6.97 25.76 -23.75
N ASN A 327 -6.02 25.90 -22.84
CA ASN A 327 -5.11 27.06 -22.86
C ASN A 327 -4.09 26.96 -24.00
N PRO A 328 -3.63 28.09 -24.54
CA PRO A 328 -2.75 28.11 -25.71
C PRO A 328 -1.49 27.23 -25.62
N GLN A 329 -0.87 27.17 -24.40
CA GLN A 329 0.34 26.37 -24.19
C GLN A 329 0.12 24.86 -24.29
N TYR A 330 -1.11 24.37 -24.19
CA TYR A 330 -1.46 22.94 -24.33
C TYR A 330 -2.05 22.62 -25.70
N GLN A 331 -2.15 23.58 -26.60
CA GLN A 331 -2.82 23.42 -27.90
C GLN A 331 -2.19 22.32 -28.75
N SER A 332 -0.87 22.13 -28.68
CA SER A 332 -0.19 21.06 -29.41
C SER A 332 -0.64 19.67 -28.95
N VAL A 333 -0.79 19.48 -27.65
CA VAL A 333 -1.28 18.23 -27.05
C VAL A 333 -2.75 17.99 -27.43
N TRP A 334 -3.58 19.05 -27.32
CA TRP A 334 -4.99 18.96 -27.69
C TRP A 334 -5.16 18.59 -29.18
N ASN A 335 -4.43 19.25 -30.06
CA ASN A 335 -4.50 19.02 -31.52
C ASN A 335 -3.97 17.64 -31.91
N GLN A 336 -3.00 17.10 -31.20
CA GLN A 336 -2.46 15.78 -31.51
C GLN A 336 -3.39 14.66 -31.04
N PHE A 337 -3.85 14.68 -29.77
CA PHE A 337 -4.48 13.52 -29.15
C PHE A 337 -6.02 13.60 -29.07
N TYR A 338 -6.60 14.81 -28.98
CA TYR A 338 -8.01 14.96 -28.64
C TYR A 338 -8.85 15.57 -29.78
N ALA A 339 -8.37 16.59 -30.45
CA ALA A 339 -9.12 17.24 -31.55
C ALA A 339 -9.48 16.28 -32.71
N PRO A 340 -8.61 15.34 -33.15
CA PRO A 340 -8.96 14.38 -34.19
C PRO A 340 -10.10 13.43 -33.80
N ARG A 341 -10.35 13.27 -32.48
CA ARG A 341 -11.42 12.47 -31.89
C ARG A 341 -12.67 13.28 -31.59
N LYS A 342 -12.83 14.48 -32.16
CA LYS A 342 -13.94 15.40 -31.88
C LYS A 342 -14.19 15.55 -30.37
N ALA A 343 -13.14 15.84 -29.63
CA ALA A 343 -13.21 15.89 -28.17
C ALA A 343 -13.86 17.16 -27.65
N LEU A 344 -14.71 17.04 -26.63
CA LEU A 344 -15.25 18.14 -25.84
C LEU A 344 -14.59 18.19 -24.46
N ASN A 345 -14.09 19.36 -24.07
CA ASN A 345 -13.55 19.60 -22.75
C ASN A 345 -14.63 20.12 -21.81
N LEU A 346 -15.03 19.30 -20.83
CA LEU A 346 -15.93 19.64 -19.72
C LEU A 346 -15.16 19.74 -18.39
N GLY A 347 -13.95 20.30 -18.42
CA GLY A 347 -13.18 20.65 -17.25
C GLY A 347 -13.59 22.02 -16.69
N PHE A 348 -13.69 22.16 -15.38
CA PHE A 348 -14.04 23.39 -14.68
C PHE A 348 -13.04 23.68 -13.56
N SER A 349 -12.33 24.81 -13.64
CA SER A 349 -11.32 25.17 -12.63
C SER A 349 -11.94 25.29 -11.25
N GLY A 350 -11.27 24.67 -10.26
CA GLY A 350 -11.69 24.67 -8.86
C GLY A 350 -12.83 23.71 -8.52
N TYR A 351 -13.47 23.05 -9.48
CA TYR A 351 -14.60 22.18 -9.22
C TYR A 351 -14.21 20.93 -8.42
N ARG A 352 -15.17 20.56 -7.57
CA ARG A 352 -15.18 19.35 -6.75
C ARG A 352 -16.18 18.36 -7.33
N THR A 353 -16.24 17.16 -6.79
CA THR A 353 -17.18 16.12 -7.26
C THR A 353 -18.64 16.60 -7.24
N GLU A 354 -19.07 17.27 -6.19
CA GLU A 354 -20.42 17.78 -6.04
C GLU A 354 -20.82 18.81 -7.11
N ASN A 355 -19.86 19.62 -7.59
CA ASN A 355 -20.11 20.59 -8.66
C ASN A 355 -20.23 19.90 -10.02
N LEU A 356 -19.42 18.87 -10.30
CA LEU A 356 -19.53 18.08 -11.53
C LEU A 356 -20.84 17.29 -11.57
N ILE A 357 -21.31 16.76 -10.44
CA ILE A 357 -22.61 16.10 -10.33
C ILE A 357 -23.71 17.07 -10.77
N TRP A 358 -23.67 18.33 -10.26
CA TRP A 358 -24.63 19.34 -10.64
C TRP A 358 -24.61 19.66 -12.15
N ASN A 359 -23.41 19.90 -12.72
CA ASN A 359 -23.27 20.21 -14.14
C ASN A 359 -23.82 19.09 -15.04
N ILE A 360 -23.50 17.82 -14.73
CA ILE A 360 -23.99 16.66 -15.48
C ILE A 360 -25.52 16.55 -15.37
N GLN A 361 -26.11 16.84 -14.23
CA GLN A 361 -27.55 16.84 -14.02
C GLN A 361 -28.24 18.01 -14.75
N ASN A 362 -27.51 19.10 -14.99
CA ASN A 362 -28.01 20.32 -15.59
C ASN A 362 -27.60 20.49 -17.07
N GLY A 363 -27.54 19.40 -17.82
CA GLY A 363 -27.59 19.43 -19.28
C GLY A 363 -26.27 19.21 -20.01
N GLU A 364 -25.11 19.12 -19.35
CA GLU A 364 -23.81 19.02 -20.05
C GLU A 364 -23.63 17.75 -20.90
N LEU A 365 -24.44 16.74 -20.69
CA LEU A 365 -24.42 15.49 -21.46
C LEU A 365 -25.71 15.26 -22.27
N GLU A 366 -26.58 16.25 -22.31
CA GLU A 366 -27.89 16.10 -22.95
C GLU A 366 -27.76 15.78 -24.43
N GLY A 367 -28.37 14.67 -24.85
CA GLY A 367 -28.33 14.19 -26.22
C GLY A 367 -26.96 13.74 -26.73
N GLN A 368 -25.92 13.67 -25.90
CA GLN A 368 -24.61 13.15 -26.31
C GLN A 368 -24.56 11.62 -26.23
N SER A 369 -23.67 11.01 -27.02
CA SER A 369 -23.39 9.56 -27.02
C SER A 369 -21.93 9.31 -27.44
N PRO A 370 -20.95 9.82 -26.66
CA PRO A 370 -19.55 9.65 -27.00
C PRO A 370 -19.15 8.17 -26.90
N LYS A 371 -18.13 7.79 -27.68
CA LYS A 371 -17.51 6.47 -27.55
C LYS A 371 -16.82 6.33 -26.19
N VAL A 372 -16.10 7.38 -25.76
CA VAL A 372 -15.33 7.40 -24.53
C VAL A 372 -15.57 8.71 -23.77
N ALA A 373 -15.67 8.59 -22.44
CA ALA A 373 -15.57 9.68 -21.48
C ALA A 373 -14.36 9.48 -20.57
N VAL A 374 -13.51 10.49 -20.43
CA VAL A 374 -12.37 10.48 -19.51
C VAL A 374 -12.71 11.32 -18.29
N LEU A 375 -12.58 10.77 -17.11
CA LEU A 375 -12.87 11.43 -15.83
C LEU A 375 -11.59 11.60 -15.01
N GLU A 376 -11.20 12.87 -14.73
CA GLU A 376 -10.14 13.25 -13.78
C GLU A 376 -10.68 14.26 -12.78
N ILE A 377 -10.83 13.89 -11.50
CA ILE A 377 -11.39 14.74 -10.44
C ILE A 377 -10.91 14.29 -9.07
N GLY A 378 -10.88 15.19 -8.10
CA GLY A 378 -10.69 14.86 -6.70
C GLY A 378 -9.80 15.82 -5.93
N THR A 379 -8.80 16.43 -6.55
CA THR A 379 -7.81 17.25 -5.86
C THR A 379 -8.42 18.38 -5.02
N ASN A 380 -9.46 19.05 -5.53
CA ASN A 380 -10.14 20.14 -4.81
C ASN A 380 -11.00 19.65 -3.63
N ASN A 381 -11.42 18.40 -3.62
CA ASN A 381 -12.17 17.82 -2.50
C ASN A 381 -11.32 17.70 -1.23
N ILE A 382 -10.00 17.64 -1.38
CA ILE A 382 -9.05 17.50 -0.27
C ILE A 382 -8.37 18.83 0.07
N ASP A 383 -8.64 19.90 -0.67
CA ASP A 383 -8.04 21.21 -0.48
C ASP A 383 -8.70 21.97 0.68
N GLU A 384 -8.08 21.92 1.86
CA GLU A 384 -8.52 22.67 3.05
C GLU A 384 -8.13 24.15 3.02
N LYS A 385 -7.27 24.57 2.09
CA LYS A 385 -6.81 25.96 1.98
C LYS A 385 -7.84 26.87 1.31
N ASN A 386 -8.47 26.34 0.25
CA ASN A 386 -9.39 27.11 -0.60
C ASN A 386 -10.87 26.76 -0.33
N TYR A 387 -11.16 25.68 0.41
CA TYR A 387 -12.52 25.23 0.69
C TYR A 387 -12.75 25.04 2.20
N PRO A 388 -13.93 25.36 2.71
CA PRO A 388 -14.22 25.33 4.15
C PRO A 388 -14.23 23.93 4.75
N THR A 389 -14.45 22.92 3.93
CA THR A 389 -14.52 21.52 4.36
C THR A 389 -13.65 20.64 3.47
N ARG A 390 -12.79 19.85 4.10
CA ARG A 390 -12.00 18.81 3.46
C ARG A 390 -12.75 17.48 3.53
N HIS A 391 -12.83 16.75 2.42
CA HIS A 391 -13.39 15.42 2.41
C HIS A 391 -12.37 14.36 2.83
N THR A 392 -12.87 13.22 3.32
CA THR A 392 -12.06 12.04 3.56
C THR A 392 -11.88 11.23 2.26
N ALA A 393 -10.99 10.25 2.28
CA ALA A 393 -10.77 9.36 1.15
C ALA A 393 -12.04 8.60 0.76
N GLY A 394 -12.78 8.09 1.76
CA GLY A 394 -14.05 7.40 1.52
C GLY A 394 -15.14 8.32 0.99
N GLN A 395 -15.20 9.56 1.49
CA GLN A 395 -16.15 10.56 0.97
C GLN A 395 -15.83 10.92 -0.48
N LEU A 396 -14.57 11.21 -0.80
CA LEU A 396 -14.14 11.50 -2.16
C LEU A 396 -14.41 10.32 -3.11
N ALA A 397 -14.03 9.11 -2.70
CA ALA A 397 -14.29 7.91 -3.50
C ALA A 397 -15.78 7.73 -3.81
N GLY A 398 -16.65 7.91 -2.80
CA GLY A 398 -18.11 7.86 -3.01
C GLY A 398 -18.64 8.99 -3.89
N GLY A 399 -18.01 10.18 -3.89
CA GLY A 399 -18.31 11.27 -4.82
C GLY A 399 -17.96 10.92 -6.27
N ILE A 400 -16.79 10.31 -6.49
CA ILE A 400 -16.36 9.84 -7.83
C ILE A 400 -17.27 8.70 -8.28
N GLU A 401 -17.61 7.74 -7.41
CA GLU A 401 -18.55 6.66 -7.71
C GLU A 401 -19.92 7.20 -8.14
N ALA A 402 -20.42 8.23 -7.46
CA ALA A 402 -21.68 8.89 -7.83
C ALA A 402 -21.63 9.51 -9.24
N ILE A 403 -20.49 10.15 -9.60
CA ILE A 403 -20.28 10.67 -10.97
C ILE A 403 -20.28 9.51 -11.98
N VAL A 404 -19.52 8.46 -11.74
CA VAL A 404 -19.44 7.30 -12.64
C VAL A 404 -20.82 6.67 -12.83
N LYS A 405 -21.59 6.50 -11.75
CA LYS A 405 -22.97 6.01 -11.83
C LYS A 405 -23.86 6.91 -12.68
N LEU A 406 -23.79 8.22 -12.49
CA LEU A 406 -24.54 9.20 -13.27
C LEU A 406 -24.14 9.19 -14.75
N LEU A 407 -22.86 9.04 -15.06
CA LEU A 407 -22.36 8.86 -16.42
C LEU A 407 -22.92 7.57 -17.05
N ARG A 408 -22.94 6.47 -16.32
CA ARG A 408 -23.51 5.20 -16.80
C ARG A 408 -25.02 5.30 -17.06
N GLU A 409 -25.73 6.07 -16.24
CA GLU A 409 -27.18 6.30 -16.42
C GLU A 409 -27.47 7.16 -17.67
N LYS A 410 -26.71 8.25 -17.86
CA LYS A 410 -26.91 9.19 -18.98
C LYS A 410 -26.29 8.74 -20.30
N LEU A 411 -25.21 7.97 -20.24
CA LEU A 411 -24.40 7.53 -21.38
C LEU A 411 -24.16 6.01 -21.32
N PRO A 412 -25.21 5.18 -21.49
CA PRO A 412 -25.14 3.73 -21.23
C PRO A 412 -24.13 2.98 -22.12
N GLU A 413 -23.90 3.43 -23.35
CA GLU A 413 -22.98 2.78 -24.29
C GLU A 413 -21.55 3.33 -24.24
N THR A 414 -21.33 4.45 -23.54
CA THR A 414 -20.03 5.11 -23.43
C THR A 414 -19.10 4.32 -22.51
N LYS A 415 -17.87 4.10 -22.93
CA LYS A 415 -16.80 3.56 -22.09
C LYS A 415 -16.19 4.70 -21.29
N ILE A 416 -15.98 4.47 -19.99
CA ILE A 416 -15.45 5.48 -19.08
C ILE A 416 -14.00 5.12 -18.74
N ILE A 417 -13.05 6.01 -19.05
CA ILE A 417 -11.70 5.96 -18.50
C ILE A 417 -11.72 6.77 -17.21
N LEU A 418 -11.58 6.08 -16.09
CA LEU A 418 -11.45 6.67 -14.76
C LEU A 418 -9.97 6.80 -14.43
N LEU A 419 -9.46 8.02 -14.45
CA LEU A 419 -8.07 8.28 -14.10
C LEU A 419 -7.85 8.22 -12.59
N ARG A 420 -6.70 7.69 -12.19
CA ARG A 420 -6.20 7.89 -10.81
C ARG A 420 -6.09 9.39 -10.56
N CYS A 421 -6.55 9.87 -9.38
CA CYS A 421 -6.34 11.26 -9.00
C CYS A 421 -4.85 11.60 -9.12
N PHE A 422 -4.53 12.71 -9.76
CA PHE A 422 -3.14 13.09 -9.98
C PHE A 422 -2.42 13.40 -8.66
N PRO A 423 -1.09 13.23 -8.60
CA PRO A 423 -0.33 13.28 -7.35
C PRO A 423 -0.12 14.71 -6.82
N GLY A 424 -1.04 15.63 -7.11
CA GLY A 424 -0.97 17.02 -6.72
C GLY A 424 -0.72 17.20 -5.23
N CYS A 425 0.13 18.14 -4.90
CA CYS A 425 0.49 18.44 -3.52
C CYS A 425 0.71 19.94 -3.33
N TYR A 426 -0.02 20.56 -2.42
CA TYR A 426 0.26 21.94 -2.06
C TYR A 426 1.51 22.03 -1.17
N GLY A 427 2.55 22.69 -1.65
CA GLY A 427 3.73 23.04 -0.85
C GLY A 427 5.01 22.27 -1.14
N GLY A 428 5.08 21.50 -2.22
CA GLY A 428 6.35 20.91 -2.63
C GLY A 428 6.22 19.53 -3.29
N PRO A 429 7.33 18.90 -3.62
CA PRO A 429 7.34 17.64 -4.38
C PRO A 429 6.96 16.42 -3.55
N ASN A 430 7.11 16.50 -2.22
CA ASN A 430 6.95 15.36 -1.32
C ASN A 430 5.49 15.16 -0.89
N PRO A 431 5.07 13.92 -0.63
CA PRO A 431 3.71 13.63 -0.18
C PRO A 431 3.37 14.35 1.13
N THR A 432 2.22 15.00 1.13
CA THR A 432 1.54 15.52 2.34
C THR A 432 0.27 14.74 2.56
N SER A 433 -0.47 15.03 3.64
CA SER A 433 -1.79 14.43 3.87
C SER A 433 -2.74 14.63 2.69
N HIS A 434 -2.63 15.74 1.97
CA HIS A 434 -3.42 16.01 0.76
C HIS A 434 -3.21 14.89 -0.28
N ARG A 435 -1.97 14.63 -0.68
CA ARG A 435 -1.64 13.61 -1.67
C ARG A 435 -1.97 12.20 -1.17
N LEU A 436 -1.63 11.87 0.07
CA LEU A 436 -1.90 10.55 0.65
C LEU A 436 -3.39 10.22 0.66
N ILE A 437 -4.27 11.21 0.89
CA ILE A 437 -5.71 11.02 0.85
C ILE A 437 -6.22 10.83 -0.58
N LEU A 438 -5.68 11.56 -1.56
CA LEU A 438 -6.00 11.35 -2.98
C LEU A 438 -5.62 9.94 -3.44
N GLU A 439 -4.43 9.48 -3.05
CA GLU A 439 -3.98 8.11 -3.34
C GLU A 439 -4.89 7.08 -2.72
N ARG A 440 -5.26 7.26 -1.44
CA ARG A 440 -6.20 6.35 -0.76
C ARG A 440 -7.60 6.37 -1.41
N ALA A 441 -8.13 7.52 -1.78
CA ALA A 441 -9.41 7.60 -2.48
C ALA A 441 -9.35 6.88 -3.83
N SER A 442 -8.25 7.05 -4.55
CA SER A 442 -8.00 6.36 -5.82
C SER A 442 -7.95 4.85 -5.67
N ASP A 443 -7.33 4.33 -4.60
CA ASP A 443 -7.29 2.90 -4.31
C ASP A 443 -8.69 2.33 -3.98
N ILE A 444 -9.54 3.13 -3.32
CA ILE A 444 -10.92 2.72 -3.04
C ILE A 444 -11.72 2.67 -4.34
N VAL A 445 -11.66 3.73 -5.14
CA VAL A 445 -12.49 3.88 -6.33
C VAL A 445 -12.01 3.01 -7.50
N SER A 446 -10.74 2.59 -7.53
CA SER A 446 -10.24 1.67 -8.56
C SER A 446 -11.05 0.37 -8.66
N LYS A 447 -11.69 -0.03 -7.55
CA LYS A 447 -12.49 -1.26 -7.45
C LYS A 447 -13.83 -1.21 -8.20
N ILE A 448 -14.26 -0.04 -8.67
CA ILE A 448 -15.48 0.07 -9.49
C ILE A 448 -15.24 -0.23 -10.97
N ALA A 449 -13.96 -0.33 -11.38
CA ALA A 449 -13.61 -0.71 -12.74
C ALA A 449 -14.06 -2.15 -13.02
N ASP A 450 -14.85 -2.32 -14.08
CA ASP A 450 -15.40 -3.61 -14.50
C ASP A 450 -14.72 -4.17 -15.76
N GLY A 451 -13.80 -3.41 -16.37
CA GLY A 451 -13.10 -3.78 -17.60
C GLY A 451 -13.99 -3.88 -18.85
N LYS A 452 -15.25 -3.46 -18.73
CA LYS A 452 -16.25 -3.50 -19.80
C LYS A 452 -16.80 -2.12 -20.12
N HIS A 453 -17.18 -1.39 -19.11
CA HIS A 453 -17.74 -0.04 -19.22
C HIS A 453 -16.90 0.99 -18.49
N VAL A 454 -16.24 0.59 -17.41
CA VAL A 454 -15.39 1.44 -16.58
C VAL A 454 -13.99 0.84 -16.57
N PHE A 455 -13.02 1.63 -17.01
CA PHE A 455 -11.61 1.27 -17.12
C PHE A 455 -10.81 2.19 -16.22
N TYR A 456 -10.16 1.65 -15.19
CA TYR A 456 -9.27 2.43 -14.34
C TYR A 456 -7.90 2.60 -15.01
N CYS A 457 -7.40 3.83 -15.05
CA CYS A 457 -6.13 4.15 -15.70
C CYS A 457 -5.24 4.96 -14.75
N ASP A 458 -4.08 4.43 -14.41
CA ASP A 458 -3.07 5.09 -13.59
C ASP A 458 -1.92 5.59 -14.46
N VAL A 459 -1.86 6.90 -14.65
CA VAL A 459 -0.79 7.58 -15.39
C VAL A 459 0.17 8.35 -14.47
N ASN A 460 0.04 8.23 -13.14
CA ASN A 460 0.78 9.06 -12.19
C ASN A 460 2.31 8.88 -12.27
N HIS A 461 2.77 7.74 -12.76
CA HIS A 461 4.20 7.50 -12.95
C HIS A 461 4.89 8.54 -13.84
N VAL A 462 4.17 9.19 -14.77
CA VAL A 462 4.76 10.22 -15.66
C VAL A 462 5.04 11.53 -14.91
N PHE A 463 4.40 11.73 -13.77
CA PHE A 463 4.54 12.94 -12.95
C PHE A 463 5.56 12.78 -11.82
N LEU A 464 6.07 11.57 -11.61
CA LEU A 464 6.87 11.24 -10.43
C LEU A 464 8.29 10.86 -10.80
N ASN A 465 9.21 11.25 -9.95
CA ASN A 465 10.56 10.69 -9.92
C ASN A 465 10.52 9.27 -9.33
N ILE A 466 11.61 8.54 -9.49
CA ILE A 466 11.70 7.14 -9.03
C ILE A 466 11.53 6.99 -7.51
N ASP A 467 11.86 8.00 -6.74
CA ASP A 467 11.67 8.04 -5.28
C ASP A 467 10.23 8.40 -4.87
N GLY A 468 9.39 8.74 -5.85
CA GLY A 468 8.00 9.15 -5.66
C GLY A 468 7.79 10.64 -5.44
N ALA A 469 8.82 11.47 -5.47
CA ALA A 469 8.67 12.93 -5.48
C ALA A 469 8.00 13.40 -6.80
N ILE A 470 7.22 14.48 -6.74
CA ILE A 470 6.68 15.07 -7.95
C ILE A 470 7.84 15.67 -8.77
N ASN A 471 7.87 15.35 -10.07
CA ASN A 471 8.81 15.93 -11.00
C ASN A 471 8.36 17.34 -11.39
N HIS A 472 9.20 18.34 -11.11
CA HIS A 472 8.90 19.73 -11.37
C HIS A 472 8.70 20.04 -12.86
N ASP A 473 9.42 19.37 -13.75
CA ASP A 473 9.27 19.57 -15.19
C ASP A 473 7.92 19.07 -15.70
N MET A 474 7.31 18.12 -14.99
CA MET A 474 6.00 17.55 -15.32
C MET A 474 4.85 18.28 -14.61
N MET A 475 5.08 18.82 -13.38
CA MET A 475 4.09 19.53 -12.58
C MET A 475 4.74 20.74 -11.88
N GLY A 476 4.85 21.87 -12.59
CA GLY A 476 5.65 23.02 -12.18
C GLY A 476 5.16 23.74 -10.92
N ASP A 477 3.87 23.71 -10.65
CA ASP A 477 3.25 24.25 -9.40
C ASP A 477 2.90 23.14 -8.40
N TRP A 478 3.44 21.94 -8.58
CA TRP A 478 3.19 20.74 -7.77
C TRP A 478 1.73 20.22 -7.80
N LEU A 479 0.90 20.78 -8.71
CA LEU A 479 -0.52 20.45 -8.79
C LEU A 479 -1.00 20.23 -10.22
N HIS A 480 -0.60 21.10 -11.14
CA HIS A 480 -1.07 21.05 -12.51
C HIS A 480 0.03 20.57 -13.45
N PRO A 481 -0.27 19.66 -14.37
CA PRO A 481 0.68 19.28 -15.41
C PRO A 481 1.18 20.50 -16.18
N THR A 482 2.47 20.57 -16.46
CA THR A 482 3.05 21.48 -17.47
C THR A 482 2.63 21.02 -18.87
N PRO A 483 2.91 21.77 -19.95
CA PRO A 483 2.72 21.24 -21.30
C PRO A 483 3.43 19.92 -21.55
N ALA A 484 4.65 19.73 -21.01
CA ALA A 484 5.37 18.46 -21.07
C ALA A 484 4.65 17.35 -20.26
N GLY A 485 4.19 17.67 -19.05
CA GLY A 485 3.41 16.75 -18.23
C GLY A 485 2.07 16.38 -18.89
N ALA A 486 1.38 17.32 -19.52
CA ALA A 486 0.14 17.06 -20.24
C ALA A 486 0.38 16.15 -21.48
N LYS A 487 1.50 16.33 -22.19
CA LYS A 487 1.90 15.42 -23.27
C LYS A 487 2.21 14.03 -22.76
N ALA A 488 2.98 13.91 -21.68
CA ALA A 488 3.31 12.65 -21.07
C ALA A 488 2.05 11.92 -20.55
N TRP A 489 1.10 12.65 -19.96
CA TRP A 489 -0.22 12.11 -19.59
C TRP A 489 -0.97 11.57 -20.81
N ALA A 490 -1.09 12.37 -21.90
CA ALA A 490 -1.77 11.95 -23.11
C ALA A 490 -1.14 10.68 -23.69
N GLN A 491 0.19 10.62 -23.78
CA GLN A 491 0.95 9.46 -24.26
C GLN A 491 0.75 8.21 -23.38
N ALA A 492 0.74 8.36 -22.06
CA ALA A 492 0.53 7.25 -21.14
C ALA A 492 -0.90 6.67 -21.20
N MET A 493 -1.89 7.53 -21.49
CA MET A 493 -3.29 7.13 -21.65
C MET A 493 -3.60 6.59 -23.05
N GLU A 494 -2.83 6.97 -24.04
CA GLU A 494 -3.11 6.74 -25.47
C GLU A 494 -3.35 5.27 -25.83
N PRO A 495 -2.58 4.29 -25.34
CA PRO A 495 -2.82 2.89 -25.65
C PRO A 495 -4.24 2.42 -25.28
N LEU A 496 -4.73 2.82 -24.09
CA LEU A 496 -6.08 2.50 -23.65
C LEU A 496 -7.12 3.34 -24.40
N LEU A 497 -6.86 4.64 -24.58
CA LEU A 497 -7.79 5.54 -25.26
C LEU A 497 -8.03 5.11 -26.71
N SER A 498 -6.98 4.81 -27.48
CA SER A 498 -7.12 4.37 -28.87
C SER A 498 -7.83 3.03 -29.00
N GLU A 499 -7.56 2.08 -28.08
CA GLU A 499 -8.28 0.80 -28.01
C GLU A 499 -9.77 1.01 -27.82
N LEU A 500 -10.17 1.86 -26.84
CA LEU A 500 -11.56 2.12 -26.51
C LEU A 500 -12.28 2.97 -27.56
N MET A 501 -11.58 3.88 -28.22
CA MET A 501 -12.10 4.65 -29.36
C MET A 501 -12.26 3.79 -30.63
N GLY A 502 -11.55 2.67 -30.73
CA GLY A 502 -11.49 1.82 -31.91
C GLY A 502 -10.71 2.49 -33.06
N ASP A 503 -9.71 3.29 -32.74
CA ASP A 503 -8.86 3.99 -33.70
C ASP A 503 -7.38 3.60 -33.55
N LYS A 504 -6.52 4.16 -34.43
CA LYS A 504 -5.08 4.00 -34.32
C LYS A 504 -4.52 4.98 -33.30
N SER A 505 -3.44 4.61 -32.63
CA SER A 505 -2.72 5.53 -31.76
C SER A 505 -2.35 6.82 -32.50
N LEU A 506 -2.63 7.95 -31.85
CA LEU A 506 -2.24 9.29 -32.28
C LEU A 506 -0.89 9.72 -31.71
N ASP A 507 -0.26 8.88 -30.88
CA ASP A 507 1.12 9.09 -30.48
C ASP A 507 2.04 8.76 -31.65
N THR A 508 2.50 9.81 -32.32
CA THR A 508 3.44 9.72 -33.42
C THR A 508 4.90 9.76 -32.98
N ASP A 509 5.13 9.99 -31.70
CA ASP A 509 6.46 9.96 -31.11
C ASP A 509 6.87 8.50 -30.89
N ILE A 510 7.47 7.89 -31.91
CA ILE A 510 7.96 6.51 -31.80
C ILE A 510 9.17 6.52 -30.86
N PRO A 511 9.08 5.94 -29.66
CA PRO A 511 10.23 5.82 -28.78
C PRO A 511 11.29 4.97 -29.48
N SER A 512 12.52 5.45 -29.49
CA SER A 512 13.66 4.65 -29.99
C SER A 512 13.81 3.35 -29.16
N ASN A 513 13.43 3.39 -27.87
CA ASN A 513 13.41 2.25 -26.95
C ASN A 513 12.02 1.62 -26.83
N THR A 514 11.84 0.45 -27.47
CA THR A 514 10.58 -0.31 -27.37
C THR A 514 10.34 -0.97 -26.02
N ALA A 515 11.39 -1.13 -25.19
CA ALA A 515 11.27 -1.79 -23.88
C ALA A 515 10.49 -0.95 -22.84
N ILE A 516 10.29 0.35 -23.08
CA ILE A 516 9.53 1.26 -22.21
C ILE A 516 8.10 1.52 -22.69
N VAL A 517 7.71 1.00 -23.85
CA VAL A 517 6.37 1.23 -24.44
C VAL A 517 5.44 0.13 -23.97
N PRO A 518 4.40 0.41 -23.16
CA PRO A 518 3.47 -0.61 -22.71
C PRO A 518 2.76 -1.28 -23.89
N VAL A 519 2.83 -2.61 -23.94
CA VAL A 519 2.16 -3.43 -24.95
C VAL A 519 1.58 -4.66 -24.25
N SER A 520 0.34 -5.02 -24.61
CA SER A 520 -0.32 -6.23 -24.11
C SER A 520 0.40 -7.51 -24.60
N LYS A 521 -0.26 -8.61 -24.65
CA LYS A 521 0.30 -9.88 -25.17
C LYS A 521 1.02 -9.68 -26.50
N LEU A 522 2.28 -10.11 -26.56
CA LEU A 522 3.08 -10.15 -27.81
C LEU A 522 3.22 -11.56 -28.34
N GLU A 523 3.55 -12.51 -27.50
CA GLU A 523 3.89 -13.88 -27.88
C GLU A 523 2.80 -14.89 -27.49
N ASN A 524 2.71 -15.97 -28.25
CA ASN A 524 1.91 -17.13 -27.87
C ASN A 524 2.71 -18.08 -26.97
N ASP A 525 2.06 -18.68 -26.01
CA ASP A 525 2.62 -19.68 -25.10
C ASP A 525 1.61 -20.82 -24.90
N SER A 526 1.99 -21.82 -24.13
CA SER A 526 1.17 -22.96 -23.75
C SER A 526 -0.05 -22.63 -22.88
N TYR A 527 -0.17 -21.39 -22.42
CA TYR A 527 -1.28 -20.88 -21.61
C TYR A 527 -1.97 -19.69 -22.29
N ASP A 528 -3.16 -19.33 -21.81
CA ASP A 528 -3.86 -18.13 -22.25
C ASP A 528 -3.45 -16.91 -21.39
N TRP A 529 -2.76 -15.97 -22.00
CA TRP A 529 -2.27 -14.76 -21.36
C TRP A 529 -3.40 -13.87 -20.79
N TRP A 530 -4.49 -13.73 -21.56
CA TRP A 530 -5.63 -12.91 -21.16
C TRP A 530 -6.42 -13.53 -20.01
N VAL A 531 -6.61 -14.83 -20.04
CA VAL A 531 -7.24 -15.56 -18.94
C VAL A 531 -6.42 -15.42 -17.67
N ARG A 532 -5.09 -15.51 -17.75
CA ARG A 532 -4.23 -15.32 -16.58
C ARG A 532 -4.33 -13.89 -16.04
N HIS A 533 -4.34 -12.85 -16.90
CA HIS A 533 -4.52 -11.48 -16.49
C HIS A 533 -5.87 -11.28 -15.75
N SER A 534 -6.95 -11.83 -16.31
CA SER A 534 -8.27 -11.83 -15.66
C SER A 534 -8.29 -12.60 -14.33
N ASP A 535 -7.62 -13.76 -14.24
CA ASP A 535 -7.48 -14.52 -12.99
C ASP A 535 -6.77 -13.65 -11.91
N VAL A 536 -5.69 -12.94 -12.27
CA VAL A 536 -4.98 -12.01 -11.35
C VAL A 536 -5.94 -10.95 -10.83
N LEU A 537 -6.64 -10.23 -11.72
CA LEU A 537 -7.55 -9.16 -11.34
C LEU A 537 -8.68 -9.66 -10.42
N SER A 538 -9.19 -10.85 -10.67
CA SER A 538 -10.28 -11.44 -9.86
C SER A 538 -9.83 -11.91 -8.47
N MET A 539 -8.55 -12.27 -8.31
CA MET A 539 -8.03 -12.90 -7.08
C MET A 539 -7.26 -11.93 -6.18
N LYS A 540 -6.62 -10.90 -6.75
CA LYS A 540 -5.64 -10.07 -6.05
C LYS A 540 -6.16 -9.49 -4.73
N ASP A 541 -7.39 -8.98 -4.70
CA ASP A 541 -7.97 -8.36 -3.51
C ASP A 541 -8.29 -9.41 -2.42
N SER A 542 -8.75 -10.61 -2.82
CA SER A 542 -9.04 -11.70 -1.89
C SER A 542 -7.78 -12.32 -1.30
N ILE A 543 -6.70 -12.41 -2.08
CA ILE A 543 -5.38 -12.84 -1.61
C ILE A 543 -4.82 -11.82 -0.63
N ASN A 544 -5.03 -10.53 -0.88
CA ASN A 544 -4.45 -9.43 -0.11
C ASN A 544 -2.96 -9.70 0.18
N PRO A 545 -2.11 -9.75 -0.86
CA PRO A 545 -0.76 -10.28 -0.76
C PRO A 545 0.13 -9.40 0.11
N GLU A 546 0.95 -10.03 0.93
CA GLU A 546 2.08 -9.36 1.60
C GLU A 546 3.34 -9.40 0.76
N ILE A 547 3.41 -10.33 -0.20
CA ILE A 547 4.52 -10.49 -1.14
C ILE A 547 3.95 -10.58 -2.55
N VAL A 548 4.54 -9.85 -3.49
CA VAL A 548 4.23 -9.95 -4.92
C VAL A 548 5.49 -10.29 -5.70
N LEU A 549 5.40 -11.27 -6.60
CA LEU A 549 6.46 -11.56 -7.55
C LEU A 549 6.06 -11.05 -8.94
N ILE A 550 6.89 -10.22 -9.55
CA ILE A 550 6.68 -9.69 -10.91
C ILE A 550 7.73 -10.29 -11.84
N GLY A 551 7.29 -10.83 -12.99
CA GLY A 551 8.25 -11.40 -13.92
C GLY A 551 7.65 -12.07 -15.16
N ASN A 552 8.49 -12.90 -15.80
CA ASN A 552 8.18 -13.66 -16.99
C ASN A 552 7.89 -15.16 -16.68
N SER A 553 8.14 -16.05 -17.65
CA SER A 553 7.97 -17.50 -17.48
C SER A 553 8.78 -18.09 -16.32
N ILE A 554 9.94 -17.55 -16.01
CA ILE A 554 10.77 -18.00 -14.88
C ILE A 554 10.03 -17.79 -13.56
N THR A 555 9.36 -16.67 -13.40
CA THR A 555 8.50 -16.38 -12.24
C THR A 555 7.18 -17.16 -12.32
N HIS A 556 6.55 -17.19 -13.49
CA HIS A 556 5.28 -17.91 -13.72
C HIS A 556 5.35 -19.37 -13.32
N PHE A 557 6.38 -20.08 -13.81
CA PHE A 557 6.47 -21.53 -13.65
C PHE A 557 6.97 -22.00 -12.30
N TRP A 558 7.32 -21.09 -11.39
CA TRP A 558 7.73 -21.47 -10.04
C TRP A 558 6.57 -22.03 -9.22
N GLY A 559 5.39 -21.41 -9.26
CA GLY A 559 4.19 -21.87 -8.54
C GLY A 559 3.28 -20.73 -8.08
N GLY A 560 2.40 -21.01 -7.13
CA GLY A 560 1.55 -20.04 -6.47
C GLY A 560 0.23 -19.72 -7.18
N LEU A 561 -0.37 -18.59 -6.78
CA LEU A 561 -1.64 -18.09 -7.32
C LEU A 561 -1.42 -16.87 -8.22
N PRO A 562 -2.19 -16.73 -9.33
CA PRO A 562 -3.13 -17.72 -9.88
C PRO A 562 -2.45 -19.04 -10.28
N GLN A 563 -3.17 -20.14 -10.16
CA GLN A 563 -2.62 -21.46 -10.55
C GLN A 563 -2.17 -21.47 -12.01
N LEU A 564 -1.08 -22.23 -12.27
CA LEU A 564 -0.63 -22.47 -13.63
C LEU A 564 -1.66 -23.33 -14.37
N LYS A 565 -2.09 -22.84 -15.54
CA LYS A 565 -3.02 -23.54 -16.41
C LYS A 565 -2.49 -23.55 -17.85
N TYR A 566 -2.71 -24.64 -18.58
CA TYR A 566 -2.59 -24.64 -20.03
C TYR A 566 -3.76 -23.87 -20.68
N ALA A 567 -3.63 -23.50 -21.94
CA ALA A 567 -4.68 -22.80 -22.69
C ALA A 567 -6.02 -23.58 -22.74
N ASN A 568 -5.97 -24.93 -22.61
CA ASN A 568 -7.15 -25.80 -22.52
C ASN A 568 -7.76 -25.86 -21.09
N GLY A 569 -7.24 -25.08 -20.14
CA GLY A 569 -7.70 -25.01 -18.75
C GLY A 569 -7.15 -26.10 -17.82
N GLN A 570 -6.39 -27.06 -18.33
CA GLN A 570 -5.75 -28.09 -17.48
C GLN A 570 -4.66 -27.45 -16.60
N ILE A 571 -4.57 -27.89 -15.34
CA ILE A 571 -3.54 -27.43 -14.41
C ILE A 571 -2.18 -27.95 -14.87
N ARG A 572 -1.21 -27.04 -14.96
CA ARG A 572 0.20 -27.35 -15.21
C ARG A 572 0.93 -27.53 -13.89
N ILE A 573 1.76 -28.58 -13.82
CA ILE A 573 2.62 -28.80 -12.66
C ILE A 573 3.73 -27.73 -12.66
N PRO A 574 3.91 -27.00 -11.53
CA PRO A 574 5.02 -26.06 -11.39
C PRO A 574 6.39 -26.73 -11.50
N ASN A 575 7.40 -25.96 -11.90
CA ASN A 575 8.78 -26.45 -11.98
C ASN A 575 9.47 -26.53 -10.61
N GLY A 576 8.99 -25.77 -9.61
CA GLY A 576 9.58 -25.70 -8.28
C GLY A 576 8.57 -25.78 -7.12
N PRO A 577 7.66 -26.79 -7.10
CA PRO A 577 6.57 -26.83 -6.13
C PRO A 577 7.05 -27.04 -4.68
N LYS A 578 8.14 -27.78 -4.48
CA LYS A 578 8.69 -28.01 -3.13
C LYS A 578 9.33 -26.75 -2.56
N THR A 579 10.14 -26.06 -3.37
CA THR A 579 10.76 -24.79 -2.97
C THR A 579 9.72 -23.69 -2.78
N TRP A 580 8.69 -23.64 -3.64
CA TRP A 580 7.58 -22.71 -3.44
C TRP A 580 6.90 -22.92 -2.10
N ASN A 581 6.47 -24.16 -1.80
CA ASN A 581 5.76 -24.47 -0.56
C ASN A 581 6.64 -24.24 0.69
N SER A 582 7.92 -24.58 0.59
CA SER A 582 8.86 -24.37 1.71
C SER A 582 9.07 -22.88 2.02
N LEU A 583 9.15 -22.03 1.00
CA LEU A 583 9.44 -20.61 1.17
C LEU A 583 8.17 -19.79 1.45
N PHE A 584 7.10 -20.05 0.71
CA PHE A 584 5.91 -19.21 0.67
C PHE A 584 4.67 -19.84 1.31
N GLY A 585 4.74 -21.08 1.80
CA GLY A 585 3.56 -21.81 2.26
C GLY A 585 2.80 -21.14 3.42
N ASN A 586 3.47 -20.29 4.20
CA ASN A 586 2.87 -19.54 5.31
C ASN A 586 2.63 -18.06 4.98
N HIS A 587 2.77 -17.67 3.71
CA HIS A 587 2.67 -16.30 3.26
C HIS A 587 1.54 -16.11 2.24
N ARG A 588 0.95 -14.92 2.22
CA ARG A 588 0.02 -14.52 1.16
C ARG A 588 0.83 -13.94 0.01
N VAL A 589 0.95 -14.71 -1.07
CA VAL A 589 1.79 -14.36 -2.22
C VAL A 589 0.95 -14.31 -3.48
N LEU A 590 1.15 -13.25 -4.26
CA LEU A 590 0.59 -13.10 -5.60
C LEU A 590 1.70 -13.24 -6.63
N ASN A 591 1.55 -14.20 -7.55
CA ASN A 591 2.51 -14.43 -8.62
C ASN A 591 2.08 -13.73 -9.91
N LEU A 592 2.69 -12.57 -10.19
CA LEU A 592 2.56 -11.80 -11.43
C LEU A 592 3.64 -12.17 -12.46
N GLY A 593 4.00 -13.46 -12.53
CA GLY A 593 4.81 -13.99 -13.61
C GLY A 593 3.95 -14.37 -14.80
N PHE A 594 4.35 -14.02 -16.04
CA PHE A 594 3.68 -14.37 -17.28
C PHE A 594 4.68 -14.89 -18.30
N GLY A 595 4.39 -16.03 -18.88
CA GLY A 595 5.24 -16.61 -19.94
C GLY A 595 5.46 -15.64 -21.09
N TRP A 596 6.68 -15.60 -21.58
CA TRP A 596 7.13 -14.72 -22.66
C TRP A 596 7.10 -13.21 -22.38
N ASP A 597 6.61 -12.74 -21.24
CA ASP A 597 6.60 -11.33 -20.96
C ASP A 597 8.00 -10.70 -21.05
N ARG A 598 8.02 -9.54 -21.70
CA ARG A 598 9.10 -8.57 -21.76
C ARG A 598 8.80 -7.42 -20.80
N THR A 599 9.69 -6.47 -20.64
CA THR A 599 9.47 -5.27 -19.81
C THR A 599 8.20 -4.52 -20.20
N GLN A 600 7.95 -4.36 -21.50
CA GLN A 600 6.78 -3.67 -22.03
C GLN A 600 5.45 -4.35 -21.68
N ASN A 601 5.41 -5.69 -21.59
CA ASN A 601 4.20 -6.41 -21.19
C ASN A 601 3.92 -6.23 -19.70
N VAL A 602 4.97 -6.25 -18.88
CA VAL A 602 4.84 -5.95 -17.44
C VAL A 602 4.31 -4.53 -17.25
N LEU A 603 4.85 -3.55 -17.96
CA LEU A 603 4.39 -2.16 -17.91
C LEU A 603 2.90 -2.07 -18.22
N TRP A 604 2.45 -2.72 -19.31
CA TRP A 604 1.04 -2.76 -19.67
C TRP A 604 0.17 -3.34 -18.55
N ARG A 605 0.54 -4.48 -17.98
CA ARG A 605 -0.23 -5.15 -16.92
C ARG A 605 -0.32 -4.32 -15.65
N LEU A 606 0.76 -3.63 -15.28
CA LEU A 606 0.77 -2.70 -14.16
C LEU A 606 -0.17 -1.51 -14.41
N ASP A 607 -0.21 -0.99 -15.64
CA ASP A 607 -1.11 0.10 -16.03
C ASP A 607 -2.58 -0.36 -16.10
N HIS A 608 -2.82 -1.68 -16.21
CA HIS A 608 -4.15 -2.30 -16.28
C HIS A 608 -4.55 -3.04 -15.00
N GLY A 609 -4.15 -2.52 -13.85
CA GLY A 609 -4.79 -2.80 -12.56
C GLY A 609 -4.20 -3.91 -11.71
N GLU A 610 -3.12 -4.61 -12.12
CA GLU A 610 -2.61 -5.76 -11.35
C GLU A 610 -2.08 -5.42 -9.96
N LEU A 611 -1.62 -4.18 -9.72
CA LEU A 611 -1.20 -3.70 -8.41
C LEU A 611 -2.19 -2.72 -7.75
N ASP A 612 -3.23 -2.28 -8.45
CA ASP A 612 -4.13 -1.25 -7.95
C ASP A 612 -4.86 -1.72 -6.69
N GLY A 613 -4.84 -0.87 -5.66
CA GLY A 613 -5.46 -1.17 -4.37
C GLY A 613 -4.73 -2.20 -3.52
N LEU A 614 -3.55 -2.69 -3.93
CA LEU A 614 -2.72 -3.60 -3.15
C LEU A 614 -1.69 -2.86 -2.31
N HIS A 615 -1.32 -3.47 -1.17
CA HIS A 615 -0.34 -2.91 -0.23
C HIS A 615 0.62 -4.00 0.25
N PRO A 616 1.34 -4.67 -0.67
CA PRO A 616 2.34 -5.65 -0.29
C PRO A 616 3.48 -4.99 0.47
N LYS A 617 4.13 -5.74 1.33
CA LYS A 617 5.33 -5.30 2.04
C LYS A 617 6.57 -5.43 1.19
N THR A 618 6.62 -6.50 0.37
CA THR A 618 7.77 -6.82 -0.48
C THR A 618 7.32 -7.13 -1.90
N ILE A 619 8.00 -6.54 -2.88
CA ILE A 619 7.85 -6.86 -4.29
C ILE A 619 9.18 -7.36 -4.84
N ILE A 620 9.18 -8.57 -5.39
CA ILE A 620 10.36 -9.20 -5.98
C ILE A 620 10.20 -9.14 -7.50
N ILE A 621 11.15 -8.53 -8.19
CA ILE A 621 11.09 -8.29 -9.64
C ILE A 621 12.19 -9.09 -10.35
N HIS A 622 11.81 -9.98 -11.27
CA HIS A 622 12.71 -10.69 -12.17
C HIS A 622 12.20 -10.63 -13.61
N ILE A 623 12.77 -9.78 -14.44
CA ILE A 623 12.32 -9.52 -15.82
C ILE A 623 13.50 -9.13 -16.71
N GLY A 624 13.34 -9.20 -18.01
CA GLY A 624 14.30 -8.72 -19.02
C GLY A 624 14.88 -9.84 -19.91
N THR A 625 14.81 -11.12 -19.52
CA THR A 625 15.37 -12.21 -20.31
C THR A 625 14.76 -12.30 -21.73
N ASN A 626 13.45 -12.07 -21.87
CA ASN A 626 12.77 -12.16 -23.17
C ASN A 626 13.05 -10.95 -24.08
N ASN A 627 13.42 -9.81 -23.49
CA ASN A 627 13.91 -8.65 -24.26
C ASN A 627 15.22 -8.93 -25.01
N THR A 628 15.98 -9.97 -24.60
CA THR A 628 17.18 -10.44 -25.31
C THR A 628 16.89 -11.37 -26.51
N SER A 629 15.63 -11.60 -26.84
CA SER A 629 15.21 -12.42 -27.97
C SER A 629 14.71 -11.58 -29.13
N GLN A 630 15.07 -11.96 -30.35
CA GLN A 630 14.43 -11.50 -31.58
C GLN A 630 13.27 -12.44 -31.90
N THR A 631 12.06 -11.92 -32.10
CA THR A 631 10.87 -12.66 -32.53
C THR A 631 10.22 -11.97 -33.73
N GLU A 632 9.16 -12.55 -34.28
CA GLU A 632 8.36 -11.91 -35.32
C GLU A 632 7.59 -10.69 -34.78
N ASN A 633 7.19 -10.74 -33.47
CA ASN A 633 6.34 -9.74 -32.85
C ASN A 633 7.13 -8.62 -32.16
N ALA A 634 8.41 -8.83 -31.84
CA ALA A 634 9.22 -7.84 -31.14
C ALA A 634 10.71 -8.01 -31.41
N ARG A 635 11.39 -6.88 -31.66
CA ARG A 635 12.83 -6.86 -31.81
C ARG A 635 13.57 -7.15 -30.49
N MET A 636 14.79 -7.65 -30.61
CA MET A 636 15.71 -7.69 -29.48
C MET A 636 16.08 -6.26 -29.05
N ASN A 637 16.14 -6.03 -27.74
CA ASN A 637 16.56 -4.78 -27.14
C ASN A 637 18.04 -4.82 -26.75
N THR A 638 18.68 -3.65 -26.73
CA THR A 638 20.04 -3.47 -26.21
C THR A 638 20.05 -3.50 -24.67
N ALA A 639 21.22 -3.67 -24.05
CA ALA A 639 21.33 -3.66 -22.58
C ALA A 639 20.82 -2.37 -21.95
N PRO A 640 21.18 -1.16 -22.42
CA PRO A 640 20.62 0.09 -21.89
C PRO A 640 19.09 0.15 -22.02
N GLU A 641 18.52 -0.24 -23.15
CA GLU A 641 17.07 -0.24 -23.36
C GLU A 641 16.35 -1.15 -22.38
N ILE A 642 16.91 -2.34 -22.11
CA ILE A 642 16.31 -3.30 -21.17
C ILE A 642 16.36 -2.73 -19.74
N VAL A 643 17.47 -2.11 -19.36
CA VAL A 643 17.60 -1.50 -18.02
C VAL A 643 16.64 -0.32 -17.85
N GLU A 644 16.44 0.50 -18.89
CA GLU A 644 15.40 1.54 -18.86
C GLU A 644 14.00 0.95 -18.72
N GLY A 645 13.70 -0.17 -19.39
CA GLY A 645 12.44 -0.89 -19.21
C GLY A 645 12.24 -1.38 -17.78
N ILE A 646 13.28 -1.95 -17.15
CA ILE A 646 13.26 -2.39 -15.74
C ILE A 646 13.12 -1.17 -14.82
N ARG A 647 13.82 -0.08 -15.10
CA ARG A 647 13.66 1.20 -14.39
C ARG A 647 12.20 1.67 -14.43
N ALA A 648 11.60 1.69 -15.61
CA ALA A 648 10.20 2.11 -15.77
C ALA A 648 9.24 1.23 -14.94
N ILE A 649 9.48 -0.08 -14.86
CA ILE A 649 8.72 -0.99 -13.99
C ILE A 649 8.90 -0.62 -12.51
N CYS A 650 10.13 -0.39 -12.06
CA CYS A 650 10.39 0.01 -10.67
C CYS A 650 9.69 1.33 -10.32
N MET A 651 9.66 2.30 -11.24
CA MET A 651 8.93 3.56 -11.07
C MET A 651 7.43 3.34 -10.91
N ARG A 652 6.81 2.52 -11.79
CA ARG A 652 5.39 2.18 -11.68
C ARG A 652 5.05 1.46 -10.38
N VAL A 653 5.88 0.51 -9.98
CA VAL A 653 5.73 -0.18 -8.69
C VAL A 653 5.77 0.82 -7.53
N ARG A 654 6.74 1.72 -7.50
CA ARG A 654 6.82 2.75 -6.45
C ARG A 654 5.62 3.69 -6.45
N SER A 655 5.15 4.09 -7.62
CA SER A 655 3.95 4.94 -7.74
C SER A 655 2.68 4.25 -7.22
N LYS A 656 2.51 2.95 -7.55
CA LYS A 656 1.30 2.20 -7.18
C LYS A 656 1.32 1.68 -5.74
N VAL A 657 2.49 1.30 -5.24
CA VAL A 657 2.68 0.70 -3.91
C VAL A 657 3.89 1.31 -3.19
N PRO A 658 3.82 2.59 -2.84
CA PRO A 658 4.97 3.37 -2.35
C PRO A 658 5.59 2.84 -1.06
N GLY A 659 4.83 2.09 -0.25
CA GLY A 659 5.30 1.49 0.99
C GLY A 659 6.01 0.13 0.84
N ALA A 660 6.06 -0.44 -0.37
CA ALA A 660 6.64 -1.75 -0.58
C ALA A 660 8.16 -1.69 -0.76
N LYS A 661 8.87 -2.66 -0.17
CA LYS A 661 10.30 -2.88 -0.41
C LYS A 661 10.46 -3.56 -1.78
N ILE A 662 11.22 -2.94 -2.68
CA ILE A 662 11.56 -3.53 -3.97
C ILE A 662 12.84 -4.35 -3.83
N VAL A 663 12.77 -5.64 -4.18
CA VAL A 663 13.90 -6.55 -4.32
C VAL A 663 14.02 -6.89 -5.80
N LEU A 664 15.02 -6.31 -6.45
CA LEU A 664 15.31 -6.54 -7.87
C LEU A 664 16.26 -7.71 -8.00
N MET A 665 15.92 -8.67 -8.87
CA MET A 665 16.82 -9.75 -9.24
C MET A 665 17.64 -9.33 -10.47
N SER A 666 18.90 -9.68 -10.52
CA SER A 666 19.64 -9.67 -11.79
C SER A 666 18.98 -10.62 -12.79
N VAL A 667 19.13 -10.35 -14.07
CA VAL A 667 18.66 -11.28 -15.11
C VAL A 667 19.48 -12.58 -15.01
N PHE A 668 18.77 -13.71 -14.86
CA PHE A 668 19.43 -15.01 -14.67
C PHE A 668 20.21 -15.44 -15.92
N PRO A 669 21.28 -16.20 -15.74
CA PRO A 669 22.04 -16.71 -16.87
C PRO A 669 21.16 -17.62 -17.74
N ARG A 670 21.33 -17.48 -19.05
CA ARG A 670 20.59 -18.23 -20.06
C ARG A 670 21.58 -18.80 -21.09
N GLU A 671 21.24 -19.86 -21.77
CA GLU A 671 22.09 -20.65 -22.67
C GLU A 671 23.19 -21.42 -21.91
N GLU A 672 23.66 -22.52 -22.46
CA GLU A 672 24.68 -23.35 -21.84
C GLU A 672 26.03 -22.62 -21.72
N SER A 673 26.52 -22.13 -22.84
CA SER A 673 27.87 -21.55 -22.93
C SER A 673 27.96 -20.12 -22.38
N ALA A 674 29.02 -19.86 -21.63
CA ALA A 674 29.39 -18.53 -21.16
C ALA A 674 29.68 -17.53 -22.32
N THR A 675 30.08 -18.04 -23.48
CA THR A 675 30.44 -17.23 -24.67
C THR A 675 29.26 -17.00 -25.62
N HIS A 676 28.10 -17.56 -25.32
CA HIS A 676 26.91 -17.31 -26.17
C HIS A 676 26.53 -15.83 -26.17
N PRO A 677 26.21 -15.20 -27.34
CA PRO A 677 25.92 -13.78 -27.43
C PRO A 677 24.86 -13.27 -26.45
N ARG A 678 23.81 -14.07 -26.20
CA ARG A 678 22.78 -13.73 -25.23
C ARG A 678 23.29 -13.73 -23.79
N ARG A 679 24.25 -14.62 -23.46
CA ARG A 679 24.89 -14.61 -22.15
C ARG A 679 25.75 -13.34 -21.95
N ILE A 680 26.46 -12.92 -23.00
CA ILE A 680 27.26 -11.68 -22.99
C ILE A 680 26.33 -10.48 -22.77
N LEU A 681 25.20 -10.42 -23.50
CA LEU A 681 24.21 -9.36 -23.34
C LEU A 681 23.60 -9.34 -21.91
N ILE A 682 23.29 -10.50 -21.33
CA ILE A 682 22.79 -10.61 -19.94
C ILE A 682 23.82 -10.08 -18.95
N ASN A 683 25.09 -10.39 -19.14
CA ASN A 683 26.17 -9.88 -18.27
C ASN A 683 26.29 -8.36 -18.34
N GLU A 684 26.10 -7.77 -19.54
CA GLU A 684 26.09 -6.32 -19.73
C GLU A 684 24.87 -5.68 -19.03
N ILE A 685 23.67 -6.25 -19.21
CA ILE A 685 22.47 -5.82 -18.50
C ILE A 685 22.69 -5.81 -16.99
N ASN A 686 23.25 -6.89 -16.43
CA ASN A 686 23.44 -7.02 -14.99
C ASN A 686 24.46 -6.03 -14.43
N LYS A 687 25.50 -5.64 -15.19
CA LYS A 687 26.42 -4.55 -14.83
C LYS A 687 25.69 -3.20 -14.75
N LEU A 688 24.85 -2.90 -15.73
CA LEU A 688 24.08 -1.65 -15.74
C LEU A 688 22.99 -1.65 -14.64
N LEU A 689 22.39 -2.80 -14.34
CA LEU A 689 21.42 -2.93 -13.22
C LEU A 689 22.08 -2.69 -11.87
N ASP A 690 23.34 -3.10 -11.69
CA ASP A 690 24.10 -2.84 -10.45
C ASP A 690 24.30 -1.34 -10.22
N VAL A 691 24.65 -0.60 -11.28
CA VAL A 691 24.74 0.87 -11.22
C VAL A 691 23.39 1.49 -10.91
N PHE A 692 22.36 1.13 -11.65
CA PHE A 692 21.01 1.62 -11.46
C PHE A 692 20.50 1.39 -10.02
N ALA A 693 20.69 0.18 -9.50
CA ALA A 693 20.22 -0.19 -8.17
C ALA A 693 20.91 0.62 -7.07
N LYS A 694 22.22 0.84 -7.18
CA LYS A 694 23.01 1.67 -6.26
C LYS A 694 22.56 3.13 -6.26
N GLU A 695 22.40 3.72 -7.44
CA GLU A 695 21.98 5.11 -7.60
C GLU A 695 20.58 5.38 -7.06
N ASN A 696 19.71 4.35 -7.06
CA ASN A 696 18.30 4.49 -6.68
C ASN A 696 17.96 3.80 -5.35
N ASN A 697 18.98 3.37 -4.60
CA ASN A 697 18.83 2.68 -3.31
C ASN A 697 17.83 1.50 -3.39
N ILE A 698 17.98 0.67 -4.44
CA ILE A 698 17.19 -0.55 -4.64
C ILE A 698 18.04 -1.76 -4.26
N THR A 699 17.46 -2.70 -3.51
CA THR A 699 18.12 -3.97 -3.22
C THR A 699 18.24 -4.80 -4.49
N LEU A 700 19.44 -5.05 -4.99
CA LEU A 700 19.72 -5.94 -6.12
C LEU A 700 20.35 -7.24 -5.63
N LEU A 701 19.77 -8.36 -6.03
CA LEU A 701 20.29 -9.70 -5.75
C LEU A 701 20.81 -10.34 -7.05
N ASN A 702 22.12 -10.58 -7.09
CA ASN A 702 22.75 -11.29 -8.20
C ASN A 702 23.05 -12.74 -7.80
N ILE A 703 22.18 -13.65 -8.21
CA ILE A 703 22.35 -15.10 -7.98
C ILE A 703 22.97 -15.83 -9.18
N GLY A 704 23.20 -15.14 -10.30
CA GLY A 704 23.76 -15.73 -11.51
C GLY A 704 25.00 -16.60 -11.27
N PRO A 705 26.02 -16.13 -10.53
CA PRO A 705 27.20 -16.93 -10.22
C PRO A 705 26.91 -18.24 -9.48
N LYS A 706 25.85 -18.30 -8.66
CA LYS A 706 25.45 -19.51 -7.93
C LYS A 706 24.73 -20.54 -8.80
N MET A 707 24.21 -20.11 -9.95
CA MET A 707 23.53 -20.97 -10.93
C MET A 707 24.48 -21.62 -11.94
N LEU A 708 25.73 -21.14 -12.00
CA LEU A 708 26.73 -21.56 -12.97
C LEU A 708 27.75 -22.51 -12.34
N SER A 709 28.27 -23.41 -13.15
CA SER A 709 29.46 -24.22 -12.84
C SER A 709 30.73 -23.35 -12.81
N ALA A 710 31.85 -23.88 -12.28
CA ALA A 710 33.10 -23.14 -12.15
C ALA A 710 33.67 -22.63 -13.47
N ASP A 711 33.36 -23.32 -14.58
CA ASP A 711 33.73 -22.93 -15.94
C ASP A 711 32.77 -21.92 -16.58
N GLY A 712 31.74 -21.47 -15.85
CA GLY A 712 30.73 -20.53 -16.32
C GLY A 712 29.61 -21.17 -17.13
N THR A 713 29.53 -22.49 -17.26
CA THR A 713 28.43 -23.17 -17.95
C THR A 713 27.17 -23.23 -17.09
N LEU A 714 26.00 -23.19 -17.73
CA LEU A 714 24.70 -23.45 -17.10
C LEU A 714 24.35 -24.93 -17.30
N SER A 715 24.25 -25.69 -16.21
CA SER A 715 23.93 -27.11 -16.31
C SER A 715 22.44 -27.38 -16.47
N LYS A 716 22.07 -28.49 -17.14
CA LYS A 716 20.67 -28.97 -17.22
C LYS A 716 20.09 -29.31 -15.85
N GLU A 717 20.91 -29.61 -14.87
CA GLU A 717 20.45 -29.86 -13.51
C GLU A 717 19.84 -28.60 -12.89
N ILE A 718 20.38 -27.43 -13.20
CA ILE A 718 19.90 -26.14 -12.73
C ILE A 718 18.77 -25.61 -13.62
N ALA A 719 18.95 -25.69 -14.95
CA ALA A 719 17.96 -25.27 -15.95
C ALA A 719 17.93 -26.28 -17.10
N PRO A 720 16.94 -27.19 -17.16
CA PRO A 720 16.90 -28.30 -18.13
C PRO A 720 16.90 -27.87 -19.58
N ASP A 721 16.36 -26.69 -19.89
CA ASP A 721 16.32 -26.06 -21.21
C ASP A 721 17.26 -24.84 -21.32
N TYR A 722 18.20 -24.72 -20.38
CA TYR A 722 19.16 -23.61 -20.27
C TYR A 722 18.47 -22.21 -20.11
N CYS A 723 17.23 -22.18 -19.63
CA CYS A 723 16.46 -20.96 -19.39
C CYS A 723 15.62 -21.03 -18.11
N HIS A 724 14.77 -22.06 -18.00
CA HIS A 724 13.83 -22.20 -16.90
C HIS A 724 14.43 -23.04 -15.77
N PRO A 725 14.48 -22.52 -14.54
CA PRO A 725 15.01 -23.26 -13.41
C PRO A 725 14.26 -24.57 -13.15
N SER A 726 15.00 -25.61 -12.78
CA SER A 726 14.51 -26.81 -12.14
C SER A 726 14.20 -26.51 -10.66
N GLU A 727 13.70 -27.51 -9.92
CA GLU A 727 13.54 -27.44 -8.46
C GLU A 727 14.88 -26.99 -7.77
N LYS A 728 16.03 -27.50 -8.26
CA LYS A 728 17.35 -27.10 -7.74
C LYS A 728 17.71 -25.66 -8.08
N GLY A 729 17.37 -25.20 -9.28
CA GLY A 729 17.56 -23.80 -9.68
C GLY A 729 16.68 -22.84 -8.86
N TYR A 730 15.42 -23.21 -8.62
CA TYR A 730 14.55 -22.44 -7.75
C TYR A 730 14.98 -22.43 -6.29
N LYS A 731 15.65 -23.49 -5.81
CA LYS A 731 16.24 -23.51 -4.46
C LYS A 731 17.29 -22.43 -4.28
N ILE A 732 18.15 -22.22 -5.29
CA ILE A 732 19.14 -21.13 -5.27
C ILE A 732 18.46 -19.76 -5.18
N TRP A 733 17.36 -19.57 -5.92
CA TRP A 733 16.61 -18.32 -5.85
C TRP A 733 15.89 -18.17 -4.52
N ALA A 734 15.25 -19.21 -4.03
CA ALA A 734 14.56 -19.23 -2.74
C ALA A 734 15.50 -18.83 -1.59
N ASP A 735 16.70 -19.43 -1.52
CA ASP A 735 17.67 -19.12 -0.49
C ASP A 735 18.13 -17.67 -0.50
N ALA A 736 18.23 -17.07 -1.68
CA ALA A 736 18.64 -15.68 -1.81
C ALA A 736 17.57 -14.68 -1.36
N ILE A 737 16.28 -14.99 -1.57
CA ILE A 737 15.19 -14.08 -1.22
C ILE A 737 14.56 -14.38 0.14
N GLN A 738 14.93 -15.51 0.78
CA GLN A 738 14.40 -15.92 2.08
C GLN A 738 14.44 -14.81 3.15
N PRO A 739 15.49 -13.98 3.29
CA PRO A 739 15.52 -12.90 4.27
C PRO A 739 14.42 -11.83 4.04
N PHE A 740 14.02 -11.65 2.78
CA PHE A 740 13.00 -10.65 2.38
C PHE A 740 11.57 -11.20 2.41
N VAL A 741 11.43 -12.52 2.52
CA VAL A 741 10.16 -13.23 2.66
C VAL A 741 9.81 -13.40 4.14
N ASN A 742 10.77 -13.77 4.97
CA ASN A 742 10.55 -14.03 6.40
C ASN A 742 10.41 -12.75 7.22
N GLU A 743 10.98 -11.63 6.72
CA GLU A 743 10.88 -10.29 7.31
C GLU A 743 10.37 -9.28 6.26
N PRO A 744 9.17 -9.48 5.75
CA PRO A 744 8.62 -8.64 4.68
C PRO A 744 8.30 -7.22 5.15
#